data_afd85b2084dadf830dc58523c1abf90a
#
_entry.id   afd85b2084dadf830dc58523c1abf90a
#
_cell.length_a   1.000
_cell.length_b   1.000
_cell.length_c   1.000
_cell.angle_alpha   90.00
_cell.angle_beta   90.00
_cell.angle_gamma   90.00
#
_symmetry.space_group_name_H-M   'P 1'
#
loop_
_entity.id
_entity.type
_entity.pdbx_description
1 polymer ?
#
loop_
_entity_poly.entity_id
_entity_poly.type
_entity_poly.pdbx_seq_one_letter_code
_entity_poly.pdbx_strand_id
1 'polypeptide(L)'
;MLRIKALLLLCFLSASASHAQDPSRGWQWQNPLPQGNSISAIRFAPDKKHGWAIGSNGVVLYTNNGGFEWEEQLSPAITTLYGLYVKDRSRLVITGARGVVLTTSNGGDKWVLRQSGVRDHLFAVTFAPKNPLLGWAVGTFGSIIATTDGGKTWKPQPSQTSSHLFSVSFADAKNGIAVGSHGTILVTATGGAEWKAIKKLTDYALTGVTFTTEKKATAVGYRGTILQTENGGESWIAKDALVTTDLYTVFFTDELHGWAAGDSGVVLTTGDGGNIWLPVNIRTSPRLATLYFSDELIGWAAGADGLVVRTDDGGLSWKRLTDGGRDDLANIFFIDNSHGWAVGERGKILFTSSGGKNWTTRPSGTTVTLNAIDFTSEKSGWVVGNKGMILHSVNGGVLWDRVPSPATEDLYGVSFVSPAEGWVVGARGAVWHTKDEGVSWEFQQTNSLNWLEDVKFLNANNGIAVGSGGTILRTEDGGQHWKRVDRNLKEWLYAVAFADAQRGYIVGARGVILRTDDGGITWKDLESGLSSNLFAVALANRNDVLVVGDQGSIIHSADAGQTWELQPTITSSPLFSIAYRGGTNVWVAGRGGAILRRSDPIATVSIPVTRIAPVLRGGSAKLDEPIDKDEIEKAVKPKKP
;
A
#
# COMPACT_ATOMS: atom_id res chain seq x y z
N MET A 1 -43.18 67.34 -5.74
CA MET A 1 -42.02 66.93 -4.88
C MET A 1 -42.29 65.54 -4.34
N LEU A 2 -41.80 64.54 -5.01
CA LEU A 2 -41.76 63.18 -4.46
C LEU A 2 -40.53 62.49 -5.04
N ARG A 3 -39.58 62.17 -4.18
CA ARG A 3 -38.34 61.43 -4.55
C ARG A 3 -38.66 59.93 -4.51
N ILE A 4 -38.53 59.26 -5.64
CA ILE A 4 -38.53 57.83 -5.76
C ILE A 4 -37.10 57.31 -5.52
N LYS A 5 -36.89 56.58 -4.43
CA LYS A 5 -35.67 55.83 -4.19
C LYS A 5 -35.74 54.50 -4.95
N ALA A 6 -34.91 54.33 -5.94
CA ALA A 6 -34.70 53.03 -6.58
C ALA A 6 -33.84 52.14 -5.66
N LEU A 7 -34.39 51.00 -5.27
CA LEU A 7 -33.72 49.95 -4.51
C LEU A 7 -33.04 49.01 -5.51
N LEU A 8 -31.72 49.08 -5.63
CA LEU A 8 -30.93 48.09 -6.39
C LEU A 8 -30.80 46.83 -5.55
N LEU A 9 -31.47 45.76 -6.00
CA LEU A 9 -31.33 44.40 -5.46
C LEU A 9 -30.10 43.77 -6.08
N LEU A 10 -28.96 43.77 -5.37
CA LEU A 10 -27.78 42.96 -5.74
C LEU A 10 -28.08 41.50 -5.42
N CYS A 11 -28.37 40.70 -6.45
CA CYS A 11 -28.29 39.26 -6.36
C CYS A 11 -26.82 38.83 -6.27
N PHE A 12 -26.36 38.50 -5.07
CA PHE A 12 -25.15 37.72 -4.89
C PHE A 12 -25.44 36.28 -5.36
N LEU A 13 -25.07 35.97 -6.60
CA LEU A 13 -24.83 34.60 -7.02
C LEU A 13 -23.58 34.11 -6.27
N SER A 14 -23.79 33.44 -5.14
CA SER A 14 -22.77 32.62 -4.54
C SER A 14 -22.53 31.44 -5.49
N ALA A 15 -21.51 31.56 -6.33
CA ALA A 15 -20.91 30.41 -6.97
C ALA A 15 -20.39 29.51 -5.85
N SER A 16 -21.13 28.46 -5.53
CA SER A 16 -20.63 27.35 -4.75
C SER A 16 -19.47 26.74 -5.55
N ALA A 17 -18.24 27.15 -5.22
CA ALA A 17 -17.06 26.43 -5.62
C ALA A 17 -17.26 24.99 -5.12
N SER A 18 -17.45 24.06 -6.03
CA SER A 18 -17.34 22.65 -5.75
C SER A 18 -15.90 22.44 -5.27
N HIS A 19 -15.72 22.40 -3.95
CA HIS A 19 -14.48 21.93 -3.36
C HIS A 19 -14.33 20.49 -3.87
N ALA A 20 -13.29 20.24 -4.67
CA ALA A 20 -12.85 18.87 -4.90
C ALA A 20 -12.68 18.25 -3.51
N GLN A 21 -13.41 17.17 -3.24
CA GLN A 21 -13.33 16.50 -1.95
C GLN A 21 -11.88 16.08 -1.75
N ASP A 22 -11.29 16.56 -0.67
CA ASP A 22 -9.99 16.11 -0.18
C ASP A 22 -10.08 14.60 0.07
N PRO A 23 -9.36 13.74 -0.68
CA PRO A 23 -9.43 12.30 -0.50
C PRO A 23 -8.92 11.84 0.87
N SER A 24 -8.18 12.69 1.60
CA SER A 24 -7.72 12.42 2.98
C SER A 24 -8.79 12.70 4.03
N ARG A 25 -9.95 13.28 3.67
CA ARG A 25 -11.00 13.62 4.62
C ARG A 25 -11.44 12.42 5.45
N GLY A 26 -11.10 12.48 6.71
CA GLY A 26 -11.55 11.58 7.76
C GLY A 26 -10.55 10.53 8.20
N TRP A 27 -9.46 10.25 7.47
CA TRP A 27 -8.45 9.27 7.87
C TRP A 27 -7.07 9.89 8.01
N GLN A 28 -6.34 9.49 9.05
CA GLN A 28 -4.98 9.95 9.34
C GLN A 28 -4.08 8.75 9.59
N TRP A 29 -2.88 8.78 9.03
CA TRP A 29 -1.82 7.83 9.35
C TRP A 29 -1.37 7.97 10.80
N GLN A 30 -1.24 6.84 11.47
CA GLN A 30 -0.67 6.74 12.81
C GLN A 30 0.62 5.93 12.81
N ASN A 31 0.78 5.03 11.83
CA ASN A 31 1.96 4.22 11.56
C ASN A 31 1.90 3.67 10.13
N PRO A 32 3.04 3.65 9.38
CA PRO A 32 4.24 4.45 9.62
C PRO A 32 4.00 5.95 9.36
N LEU A 33 4.90 6.81 9.82
CA LEU A 33 4.82 8.24 9.59
C LEU A 33 5.84 8.72 8.55
N PRO A 34 5.56 9.75 7.75
CA PRO A 34 4.30 10.54 7.70
C PRO A 34 3.15 9.78 7.04
N GLN A 35 3.44 8.72 6.27
CA GLN A 35 2.47 7.85 5.60
C GLN A 35 3.12 6.54 5.14
N GLY A 36 2.33 5.51 4.83
CA GLY A 36 2.81 4.18 4.44
C GLY A 36 2.63 3.80 2.97
N ASN A 37 2.13 4.69 2.13
CA ASN A 37 1.99 4.42 0.70
C ASN A 37 3.36 4.32 0.03
N SER A 38 3.53 3.38 -0.91
CA SER A 38 4.79 3.21 -1.63
C SER A 38 5.18 4.46 -2.40
N ILE A 39 6.47 4.81 -2.33
CA ILE A 39 7.07 5.94 -3.06
C ILE A 39 7.67 5.43 -4.36
N SER A 40 7.28 6.04 -5.48
CA SER A 40 7.72 5.69 -6.84
C SER A 40 8.88 6.56 -7.33
N ALA A 41 8.91 7.84 -6.95
CA ALA A 41 9.98 8.75 -7.34
C ALA A 41 10.28 9.76 -6.24
N ILE A 42 11.56 10.13 -6.10
CA ILE A 42 12.05 11.18 -5.20
C ILE A 42 13.03 12.07 -5.97
N ARG A 43 12.87 13.39 -5.88
CA ARG A 43 13.77 14.37 -6.54
C ARG A 43 13.85 15.62 -5.68
N PHE A 44 15.01 16.29 -5.74
CA PHE A 44 15.25 17.56 -5.06
C PHE A 44 15.53 18.67 -6.06
N ALA A 45 15.20 19.89 -5.67
CA ALA A 45 15.64 21.09 -6.37
C ALA A 45 17.16 21.29 -6.22
N PRO A 46 17.80 22.12 -7.09
CA PRO A 46 19.26 22.35 -7.03
C PRO A 46 19.78 22.90 -5.71
N ASP A 47 18.91 23.47 -4.86
CA ASP A 47 19.26 23.99 -3.53
C ASP A 47 19.45 22.88 -2.47
N LYS A 48 19.18 21.60 -2.81
CA LYS A 48 19.32 20.40 -1.96
C LYS A 48 18.44 20.40 -0.69
N LYS A 49 17.60 21.42 -0.50
CA LYS A 49 16.70 21.58 0.65
C LYS A 49 15.27 21.25 0.29
N HIS A 50 14.80 21.76 -0.85
CA HIS A 50 13.44 21.54 -1.32
C HIS A 50 13.38 20.24 -2.14
N GLY A 51 12.57 19.29 -1.70
CA GLY A 51 12.43 17.98 -2.34
C GLY A 51 10.98 17.52 -2.38
N TRP A 52 10.69 16.64 -3.32
CA TRP A 52 9.40 16.00 -3.47
C TRP A 52 9.55 14.51 -3.63
N ALA A 53 8.61 13.77 -3.04
CA ALA A 53 8.45 12.34 -3.24
C ALA A 53 7.00 12.06 -3.62
N ILE A 54 6.79 11.19 -4.61
CA ILE A 54 5.46 10.85 -5.13
C ILE A 54 5.26 9.34 -5.12
N GLY A 55 3.98 8.91 -5.08
CA GLY A 55 3.73 7.48 -4.97
C GLY A 55 2.29 7.04 -5.23
N SER A 56 1.94 5.87 -4.68
CA SER A 56 0.61 5.31 -4.79
C SER A 56 -0.44 6.21 -4.14
N ASN A 57 -1.69 6.06 -4.59
CA ASN A 57 -2.86 6.82 -4.10
C ASN A 57 -2.75 8.34 -4.26
N GLY A 58 -1.98 8.81 -5.24
CA GLY A 58 -1.82 10.24 -5.51
C GLY A 58 -0.95 10.98 -4.49
N VAL A 59 -0.23 10.26 -3.63
CA VAL A 59 0.65 10.87 -2.62
C VAL A 59 1.68 11.78 -3.26
N VAL A 60 1.76 12.99 -2.74
CA VAL A 60 2.82 13.97 -3.00
C VAL A 60 3.34 14.47 -1.65
N LEU A 61 4.58 14.15 -1.32
CA LEU A 61 5.27 14.65 -0.14
C LEU A 61 6.23 15.76 -0.53
N TYR A 62 6.35 16.76 0.32
CA TYR A 62 7.26 17.89 0.19
C TYR A 62 8.15 18.04 1.41
N THR A 63 9.38 18.44 1.21
CA THR A 63 10.32 18.82 2.26
C THR A 63 11.00 20.13 1.91
N ASN A 64 11.32 20.94 2.93
CA ASN A 64 12.10 22.18 2.80
C ASN A 64 13.43 22.14 3.57
N ASN A 65 13.73 21.00 4.21
CA ASN A 65 14.90 20.82 5.07
C ASN A 65 15.80 19.65 4.66
N GLY A 66 15.78 19.24 3.37
CA GLY A 66 16.62 18.17 2.85
C GLY A 66 16.10 16.77 3.19
N GLY A 67 14.80 16.63 3.42
CA GLY A 67 14.12 15.36 3.65
C GLY A 67 14.12 14.89 5.10
N PHE A 68 14.56 15.71 6.06
CA PHE A 68 14.46 15.36 7.48
C PHE A 68 13.02 15.36 7.99
N GLU A 69 12.18 16.22 7.42
CA GLU A 69 10.74 16.28 7.66
C GLU A 69 10.00 16.36 6.33
N TRP A 70 8.86 15.69 6.26
CA TRP A 70 8.03 15.63 5.06
C TRP A 70 6.59 16.02 5.40
N GLU A 71 6.00 16.83 4.54
CA GLU A 71 4.61 17.27 4.61
C GLU A 71 3.86 16.77 3.37
N GLU A 72 2.61 16.35 3.52
CA GLU A 72 1.77 15.93 2.41
C GLU A 72 1.17 17.17 1.71
N GLN A 73 1.30 17.22 0.38
CA GLN A 73 0.67 18.21 -0.47
C GLN A 73 -0.58 17.62 -1.13
N LEU A 74 -1.66 18.40 -1.19
CA LEU A 74 -2.90 17.99 -1.82
C LEU A 74 -2.73 17.84 -3.34
N SER A 75 -2.94 16.63 -3.85
CA SER A 75 -2.93 16.30 -5.27
C SER A 75 -4.35 16.13 -5.79
N PRO A 76 -4.67 16.64 -7.00
CA PRO A 76 -5.97 16.37 -7.63
C PRO A 76 -6.07 14.93 -8.20
N ALA A 77 -5.00 14.14 -8.18
CA ALA A 77 -4.98 12.76 -8.60
C ALA A 77 -5.07 11.82 -7.40
N ILE A 78 -5.90 10.79 -7.51
CA ILE A 78 -6.07 9.73 -6.50
C ILE A 78 -5.47 8.38 -6.97
N THR A 79 -4.79 8.38 -8.11
CA THR A 79 -4.15 7.21 -8.70
C THR A 79 -2.64 7.26 -8.48
N THR A 80 -1.96 6.13 -8.73
CA THR A 80 -0.50 6.06 -8.57
C THR A 80 0.22 7.05 -9.47
N LEU A 81 1.14 7.81 -8.89
CA LEU A 81 2.06 8.73 -9.53
C LEU A 81 3.42 8.04 -9.68
N TYR A 82 4.01 8.06 -10.89
CA TYR A 82 5.21 7.28 -11.20
C TYR A 82 6.43 8.14 -11.50
N GLY A 83 6.31 9.09 -12.42
CA GLY A 83 7.41 9.91 -12.90
C GLY A 83 7.42 11.30 -12.30
N LEU A 84 8.57 11.79 -11.89
CA LEU A 84 8.76 13.11 -11.27
C LEU A 84 9.94 13.84 -11.91
N TYR A 85 9.68 15.04 -12.43
CA TYR A 85 10.70 15.98 -12.86
C TYR A 85 10.61 17.26 -12.02
N VAL A 86 11.73 17.66 -11.42
CA VAL A 86 11.89 18.90 -10.65
C VAL A 86 12.84 19.81 -11.41
N LYS A 87 12.33 20.91 -11.95
CA LYS A 87 13.16 21.93 -12.59
C LYS A 87 13.84 22.84 -11.59
N ASP A 88 13.06 23.32 -10.65
CA ASP A 88 13.48 24.20 -9.54
C ASP A 88 12.46 24.09 -8.40
N ARG A 89 12.65 24.88 -7.33
CA ARG A 89 11.76 24.87 -6.16
C ARG A 89 10.29 25.23 -6.45
N SER A 90 9.98 25.71 -7.64
CA SER A 90 8.63 26.18 -7.98
C SER A 90 7.97 25.34 -9.07
N ARG A 91 8.76 24.80 -10.03
CA ARG A 91 8.25 24.19 -11.25
C ARG A 91 8.56 22.70 -11.29
N LEU A 92 7.50 21.90 -11.32
CA LEU A 92 7.54 20.45 -11.34
C LEU A 92 6.54 19.88 -12.33
N VAL A 93 6.86 18.69 -12.81
CA VAL A 93 5.98 17.86 -13.64
C VAL A 93 5.93 16.46 -13.05
N ILE A 94 4.73 15.92 -12.89
CA ILE A 94 4.47 14.55 -12.42
C ILE A 94 3.68 13.81 -13.49
N THR A 95 4.02 12.53 -13.72
CA THR A 95 3.24 11.61 -14.55
C THR A 95 2.76 10.43 -13.73
N GLY A 96 1.66 9.80 -14.16
CA GLY A 96 1.04 8.74 -13.37
C GLY A 96 0.14 7.80 -14.17
N ALA A 97 -0.63 7.02 -13.44
CA ALA A 97 -1.58 6.06 -14.00
C ALA A 97 -2.64 6.75 -14.84
N ARG A 98 -3.15 6.02 -15.85
CA ARG A 98 -4.27 6.46 -16.71
C ARG A 98 -4.04 7.81 -17.40
N GLY A 99 -2.79 8.09 -17.81
CA GLY A 99 -2.42 9.30 -18.52
C GLY A 99 -2.40 10.56 -17.66
N VAL A 100 -2.37 10.43 -16.34
CA VAL A 100 -2.25 11.58 -15.45
C VAL A 100 -0.96 12.34 -15.72
N VAL A 101 -1.08 13.66 -15.90
CA VAL A 101 0.02 14.62 -15.93
C VAL A 101 -0.36 15.79 -15.02
N LEU A 102 0.45 16.07 -14.01
CA LEU A 102 0.28 17.21 -13.11
C LEU A 102 1.44 18.17 -13.28
N THR A 103 1.15 19.46 -13.20
CA THR A 103 2.17 20.52 -13.19
C THR A 103 1.93 21.50 -12.06
N THR A 104 2.99 22.06 -11.52
CA THR A 104 2.91 23.20 -10.60
C THR A 104 3.91 24.27 -11.01
N SER A 105 3.64 25.51 -10.64
CA SER A 105 4.52 26.68 -10.79
C SER A 105 4.79 27.42 -9.49
N ASN A 106 4.32 26.85 -8.35
CA ASN A 106 4.46 27.42 -7.01
C ASN A 106 4.88 26.38 -5.96
N GLY A 107 5.67 25.36 -6.38
CA GLY A 107 6.24 24.37 -5.46
C GLY A 107 5.24 23.35 -4.93
N GLY A 108 4.07 23.21 -5.58
CA GLY A 108 3.05 22.26 -5.16
C GLY A 108 1.93 22.83 -4.28
N ASP A 109 1.93 24.13 -3.94
CA ASP A 109 0.77 24.77 -3.28
C ASP A 109 -0.50 24.62 -4.12
N LYS A 110 -0.32 24.54 -5.45
CA LYS A 110 -1.40 24.24 -6.39
C LYS A 110 -0.89 23.37 -7.52
N TRP A 111 -1.53 22.22 -7.70
CA TRP A 111 -1.32 21.31 -8.80
C TRP A 111 -2.39 21.49 -9.89
N VAL A 112 -1.98 21.41 -11.14
CA VAL A 112 -2.87 21.54 -12.30
C VAL A 112 -2.81 20.25 -13.11
N LEU A 113 -3.96 19.59 -13.28
CA LEU A 113 -4.11 18.42 -14.15
C LEU A 113 -4.05 18.87 -15.61
N ARG A 114 -3.17 18.23 -16.41
CA ARG A 114 -2.96 18.50 -17.84
C ARG A 114 -3.51 17.37 -18.69
N GLN A 115 -3.95 17.71 -19.89
CA GLN A 115 -4.35 16.73 -20.89
C GLN A 115 -3.10 16.08 -21.50
N SER A 116 -2.91 14.78 -21.30
CA SER A 116 -1.79 14.02 -21.89
C SER A 116 -2.04 13.55 -23.31
N GLY A 117 -3.30 13.45 -23.72
CA GLY A 117 -3.71 12.87 -24.99
C GLY A 117 -3.72 11.34 -25.03
N VAL A 118 -3.40 10.67 -23.92
CA VAL A 118 -3.38 9.20 -23.77
C VAL A 118 -4.11 8.75 -22.50
N ARG A 119 -4.48 7.46 -22.46
CA ARG A 119 -5.06 6.81 -21.25
C ARG A 119 -4.12 5.77 -20.66
N ASP A 120 -2.94 5.62 -21.24
CA ASP A 120 -1.92 4.68 -20.82
C ASP A 120 -1.26 5.14 -19.51
N HIS A 121 -0.70 4.21 -18.72
CA HIS A 121 0.14 4.58 -17.60
C HIS A 121 1.43 5.22 -18.10
N LEU A 122 1.82 6.35 -17.52
CA LEU A 122 3.05 7.07 -17.85
C LEU A 122 4.06 6.89 -16.70
N PHE A 123 5.04 6.00 -16.92
CA PHE A 123 5.96 5.56 -15.85
C PHE A 123 7.12 6.51 -15.59
N ALA A 124 7.59 7.21 -16.60
CA ALA A 124 8.73 8.11 -16.45
C ALA A 124 8.51 9.41 -17.23
N VAL A 125 9.11 10.48 -16.75
CA VAL A 125 9.17 11.79 -17.40
C VAL A 125 10.57 12.37 -17.30
N THR A 126 11.07 12.94 -18.39
CA THR A 126 12.36 13.62 -18.47
C THR A 126 12.27 14.88 -19.32
N PHE A 127 13.20 15.79 -19.13
CA PHE A 127 13.35 17.01 -19.93
C PHE A 127 14.79 17.14 -20.43
N ALA A 128 14.95 17.81 -21.58
CA ALA A 128 16.27 18.06 -22.14
C ALA A 128 17.11 18.91 -21.17
N PRO A 129 18.37 18.51 -20.84
CA PRO A 129 19.18 19.18 -19.80
C PRO A 129 19.35 20.69 -20.00
N LYS A 130 19.57 21.12 -21.26
CA LYS A 130 19.80 22.55 -21.62
C LYS A 130 18.55 23.28 -22.09
N ASN A 131 17.41 22.58 -22.26
CA ASN A 131 16.14 23.16 -22.69
C ASN A 131 14.95 22.55 -21.95
N PRO A 132 14.61 23.04 -20.77
CA PRO A 132 13.54 22.49 -19.94
C PRO A 132 12.12 22.81 -20.46
N LEU A 133 11.96 23.29 -21.66
CA LEU A 133 10.69 23.37 -22.36
C LEU A 133 10.39 22.07 -23.15
N LEU A 134 11.45 21.35 -23.55
CA LEU A 134 11.34 20.09 -24.27
C LEU A 134 11.36 18.93 -23.28
N GLY A 135 10.31 18.11 -23.31
CA GLY A 135 10.20 16.96 -22.41
C GLY A 135 9.47 15.79 -23.02
N TRP A 136 9.70 14.61 -22.47
CA TRP A 136 9.12 13.34 -22.90
C TRP A 136 8.65 12.52 -21.71
N ALA A 137 7.55 11.80 -21.91
CA ALA A 137 7.10 10.80 -20.95
C ALA A 137 6.78 9.50 -21.69
N VAL A 138 7.07 8.37 -21.03
CA VAL A 138 6.91 7.02 -21.59
C VAL A 138 6.06 6.14 -20.69
N GLY A 139 5.43 5.11 -21.28
CA GLY A 139 4.49 4.31 -20.51
C GLY A 139 4.09 2.97 -21.14
N THR A 140 2.91 2.49 -20.74
CA THR A 140 2.37 1.21 -21.21
C THR A 140 2.15 1.19 -22.72
N PHE A 141 2.24 -0.02 -23.31
CA PHE A 141 1.96 -0.29 -24.73
C PHE A 141 2.76 0.58 -25.71
N GLY A 142 4.01 0.92 -25.33
CA GLY A 142 4.89 1.76 -26.15
C GLY A 142 4.48 3.23 -26.20
N SER A 143 3.62 3.68 -25.29
CA SER A 143 3.18 5.07 -25.24
C SER A 143 4.35 6.01 -25.01
N ILE A 144 4.51 7.01 -25.90
CA ILE A 144 5.45 8.14 -25.77
C ILE A 144 4.66 9.42 -26.02
N ILE A 145 4.76 10.38 -25.13
CA ILE A 145 4.24 11.73 -25.31
C ILE A 145 5.36 12.76 -25.15
N ALA A 146 5.27 13.87 -25.88
CA ALA A 146 6.26 14.95 -25.84
C ALA A 146 5.61 16.32 -25.62
N THR A 147 6.36 17.21 -24.99
CA THR A 147 6.01 18.61 -24.78
C THR A 147 7.09 19.55 -25.32
N THR A 148 6.69 20.75 -25.75
CA THR A 148 7.59 21.83 -26.20
C THR A 148 7.40 23.11 -25.40
N ASP A 149 6.56 23.10 -24.35
CA ASP A 149 6.16 24.25 -23.56
C ASP A 149 6.32 24.07 -22.05
N GLY A 150 7.18 23.09 -21.66
CA GLY A 150 7.49 22.80 -20.26
C GLY A 150 6.40 22.01 -19.55
N GLY A 151 5.68 21.17 -20.29
CA GLY A 151 4.67 20.27 -19.74
C GLY A 151 3.25 20.84 -19.66
N LYS A 152 3.00 22.01 -20.27
CA LYS A 152 1.65 22.59 -20.31
C LYS A 152 0.74 21.85 -21.30
N THR A 153 1.30 21.45 -22.44
CA THR A 153 0.62 20.63 -23.45
C THR A 153 1.49 19.45 -23.86
N TRP A 154 0.85 18.35 -24.22
CA TRP A 154 1.52 17.10 -24.59
C TRP A 154 0.94 16.54 -25.88
N LYS A 155 1.78 15.90 -26.69
CA LYS A 155 1.39 15.27 -27.96
C LYS A 155 1.98 13.87 -28.03
N PRO A 156 1.20 12.84 -28.40
CA PRO A 156 1.71 11.50 -28.65
C PRO A 156 2.77 11.47 -29.76
N GLN A 157 3.76 10.60 -29.59
CA GLN A 157 4.79 10.27 -30.59
C GLN A 157 4.75 8.76 -30.90
N PRO A 158 4.90 8.33 -32.19
CA PRO A 158 4.92 6.93 -32.55
C PRO A 158 6.22 6.25 -32.07
N SER A 159 6.13 5.26 -31.23
CA SER A 159 7.28 4.46 -30.77
C SER A 159 7.57 3.24 -31.63
N GLN A 160 6.60 2.81 -32.44
CA GLN A 160 6.62 1.59 -33.28
C GLN A 160 6.81 0.28 -32.46
N THR A 161 6.48 0.29 -31.18
CA THR A 161 6.49 -0.90 -30.31
C THR A 161 5.22 -0.98 -29.47
N SER A 162 4.83 -2.19 -29.10
CA SER A 162 3.79 -2.44 -28.09
C SER A 162 4.38 -2.81 -26.71
N SER A 163 5.71 -2.86 -26.58
CA SER A 163 6.37 -3.12 -25.30
C SER A 163 6.13 -1.98 -24.33
N HIS A 164 5.96 -2.29 -23.03
CA HIS A 164 5.93 -1.25 -22.00
C HIS A 164 7.29 -0.56 -21.92
N LEU A 165 7.29 0.77 -21.85
CA LEU A 165 8.49 1.59 -21.71
C LEU A 165 8.54 2.12 -20.28
N PHE A 166 9.54 1.72 -19.50
CA PHE A 166 9.63 2.02 -18.07
C PHE A 166 10.46 3.26 -17.75
N SER A 167 11.44 3.57 -18.58
CA SER A 167 12.34 4.71 -18.37
C SER A 167 12.74 5.37 -19.66
N VAL A 168 13.01 6.69 -19.58
CA VAL A 168 13.47 7.50 -20.69
C VAL A 168 14.49 8.54 -20.21
N SER A 169 15.56 8.71 -20.98
CA SER A 169 16.61 9.71 -20.73
C SER A 169 17.02 10.39 -22.02
N PHE A 170 17.31 11.68 -21.95
CA PHE A 170 17.78 12.48 -23.07
C PHE A 170 19.14 13.12 -22.73
N ALA A 171 20.10 13.00 -23.62
CA ALA A 171 21.40 13.66 -23.54
C ALA A 171 21.28 15.15 -23.92
N ASP A 172 20.43 15.45 -24.87
CA ASP A 172 20.16 16.80 -25.39
C ASP A 172 18.73 16.90 -25.96
N ALA A 173 18.44 17.92 -26.77
CA ALA A 173 17.12 18.14 -27.38
C ALA A 173 16.77 17.11 -28.48
N LYS A 174 17.74 16.33 -28.97
CA LYS A 174 17.59 15.41 -30.11
C LYS A 174 17.83 13.96 -29.75
N ASN A 175 18.85 13.70 -28.92
CA ASN A 175 19.37 12.37 -28.66
C ASN A 175 18.75 11.81 -27.37
N GLY A 176 18.00 10.71 -27.48
CA GLY A 176 17.31 10.08 -26.38
C GLY A 176 17.26 8.56 -26.46
N ILE A 177 17.11 7.93 -25.31
CA ILE A 177 16.95 6.48 -25.14
C ILE A 177 15.72 6.22 -24.28
N ALA A 178 14.88 5.26 -24.70
CA ALA A 178 13.82 4.69 -23.87
C ALA A 178 14.03 3.19 -23.74
N VAL A 179 13.79 2.65 -22.53
CA VAL A 179 13.97 1.22 -22.23
C VAL A 179 12.69 0.63 -21.62
N GLY A 180 12.53 -0.69 -21.76
CA GLY A 180 11.27 -1.30 -21.36
C GLY A 180 11.27 -2.82 -21.25
N SER A 181 10.06 -3.39 -21.28
CA SER A 181 9.81 -4.81 -21.18
C SER A 181 10.51 -5.61 -22.30
N HIS A 182 10.84 -6.89 -21.99
CA HIS A 182 11.48 -7.82 -22.94
C HIS A 182 12.80 -7.29 -23.53
N GLY A 183 13.59 -6.54 -22.74
CA GLY A 183 14.86 -5.99 -23.19
C GLY A 183 14.76 -4.91 -24.26
N THR A 184 13.58 -4.28 -24.40
CA THR A 184 13.34 -3.24 -25.40
C THR A 184 14.23 -2.03 -25.13
N ILE A 185 14.94 -1.60 -26.19
CA ILE A 185 15.71 -0.35 -26.25
C ILE A 185 15.30 0.40 -27.51
N LEU A 186 14.84 1.62 -27.34
CA LEU A 186 14.56 2.55 -28.42
C LEU A 186 15.51 3.74 -28.34
N VAL A 187 16.01 4.19 -29.48
CA VAL A 187 16.86 5.39 -29.58
C VAL A 187 16.25 6.39 -30.55
N THR A 188 16.46 7.66 -30.30
CA THR A 188 16.13 8.76 -31.21
C THR A 188 17.30 9.72 -31.34
N ALA A 189 17.47 10.29 -32.54
CA ALA A 189 18.37 11.41 -32.85
C ALA A 189 17.60 12.63 -33.35
N THR A 190 16.25 12.59 -33.27
CA THR A 190 15.34 13.60 -33.82
C THR A 190 14.42 14.24 -32.78
N GLY A 191 14.74 14.07 -31.49
CA GLY A 191 13.87 14.54 -30.41
C GLY A 191 12.56 13.76 -30.31
N GLY A 192 12.59 12.49 -30.75
CA GLY A 192 11.44 11.60 -30.70
C GLY A 192 10.51 11.70 -31.89
N ALA A 193 10.82 12.49 -32.94
CA ALA A 193 10.07 12.44 -34.20
C ALA A 193 10.15 11.04 -34.84
N GLU A 194 11.29 10.39 -34.64
CA GLU A 194 11.51 8.99 -35.04
C GLU A 194 12.19 8.25 -33.88
N TRP A 195 11.69 7.05 -33.55
CA TRP A 195 12.28 6.12 -32.62
C TRP A 195 12.68 4.84 -33.33
N LYS A 196 13.92 4.41 -33.15
CA LYS A 196 14.50 3.20 -33.73
C LYS A 196 14.74 2.15 -32.63
N ALA A 197 14.21 0.94 -32.87
CA ALA A 197 14.49 -0.20 -32.00
C ALA A 197 15.92 -0.71 -32.25
N ILE A 198 16.65 -0.96 -31.15
CA ILE A 198 18.02 -1.53 -31.18
C ILE A 198 17.89 -3.03 -30.92
N LYS A 199 18.85 -3.80 -31.51
CA LYS A 199 18.94 -5.25 -31.26
C LYS A 199 19.12 -5.48 -29.76
N LYS A 200 18.19 -6.21 -29.15
CA LYS A 200 18.22 -6.51 -27.72
C LYS A 200 19.36 -7.47 -27.35
N LEU A 201 19.94 -7.27 -26.18
CA LEU A 201 20.98 -8.12 -25.59
C LEU A 201 20.45 -9.01 -24.50
N THR A 202 19.24 -8.76 -24.01
CA THR A 202 18.58 -9.50 -22.94
C THR A 202 17.09 -9.61 -23.24
N ASP A 203 16.43 -10.62 -22.69
CA ASP A 203 14.97 -10.73 -22.66
C ASP A 203 14.37 -10.20 -21.34
N TYR A 204 15.21 -9.85 -20.38
CA TYR A 204 14.78 -9.27 -19.12
C TYR A 204 14.35 -7.81 -19.31
N ALA A 205 13.37 -7.37 -18.52
CA ALA A 205 12.92 -6.00 -18.54
C ALA A 205 14.05 -5.05 -18.12
N LEU A 206 14.19 -3.93 -18.85
CA LEU A 206 15.06 -2.81 -18.50
C LEU A 206 14.19 -1.71 -17.88
N THR A 207 14.45 -1.38 -16.63
CA THR A 207 13.59 -0.56 -15.76
C THR A 207 14.08 0.87 -15.56
N GLY A 208 15.39 1.09 -15.72
CA GLY A 208 16.02 2.39 -15.59
C GLY A 208 17.03 2.65 -16.68
N VAL A 209 17.13 3.89 -17.16
CA VAL A 209 18.18 4.36 -18.07
C VAL A 209 18.57 5.79 -17.78
N THR A 210 19.87 6.09 -17.83
CA THR A 210 20.37 7.46 -17.67
C THR A 210 21.58 7.71 -18.58
N PHE A 211 21.64 8.89 -19.18
CA PHE A 211 22.85 9.40 -19.82
C PHE A 211 23.80 9.99 -18.79
N THR A 212 25.08 9.71 -18.91
CA THR A 212 26.16 10.34 -18.15
C THR A 212 26.90 11.39 -18.98
N THR A 213 27.01 11.16 -20.28
CA THR A 213 27.53 12.12 -21.27
C THR A 213 26.59 12.17 -22.49
N GLU A 214 26.95 12.93 -23.52
CA GLU A 214 26.19 12.97 -24.78
C GLU A 214 26.15 11.60 -25.49
N LYS A 215 27.09 10.69 -25.19
CA LYS A 215 27.21 9.37 -25.86
C LYS A 215 27.16 8.19 -24.92
N LYS A 216 27.54 8.38 -23.64
CA LYS A 216 27.57 7.32 -22.64
C LYS A 216 26.25 7.25 -21.87
N ALA A 217 25.66 6.07 -21.80
CA ALA A 217 24.47 5.81 -20.99
C ALA A 217 24.53 4.43 -20.35
N THR A 218 23.84 4.30 -19.21
CA THR A 218 23.72 3.05 -18.46
C THR A 218 22.23 2.71 -18.32
N ALA A 219 21.88 1.44 -18.60
CA ALA A 219 20.55 0.90 -18.36
C ALA A 219 20.64 -0.24 -17.35
N VAL A 220 19.65 -0.34 -16.45
CA VAL A 220 19.52 -1.40 -15.45
C VAL A 220 18.18 -2.11 -15.57
N GLY A 221 18.11 -3.33 -15.04
CA GLY A 221 16.87 -4.11 -15.14
C GLY A 221 16.83 -5.35 -14.25
N TYR A 222 15.91 -6.23 -14.59
CA TYR A 222 15.66 -7.45 -13.83
C TYR A 222 16.86 -8.36 -13.82
N ARG A 223 16.98 -9.20 -12.77
CA ARG A 223 18.06 -10.15 -12.51
C ARG A 223 19.46 -9.53 -12.54
N GLY A 224 19.59 -8.33 -11.99
CA GLY A 224 20.88 -7.63 -11.93
C GLY A 224 21.40 -7.19 -13.31
N THR A 225 20.54 -7.11 -14.34
CA THR A 225 20.98 -6.66 -15.65
C THR A 225 21.52 -5.25 -15.60
N ILE A 226 22.75 -5.04 -16.07
CA ILE A 226 23.36 -3.73 -16.31
C ILE A 226 23.92 -3.72 -17.74
N LEU A 227 23.47 -2.77 -18.55
CA LEU A 227 23.96 -2.54 -19.90
C LEU A 227 24.55 -1.13 -20.00
N GLN A 228 25.63 -0.98 -20.75
CA GLN A 228 26.30 0.30 -20.98
C GLN A 228 26.53 0.54 -22.46
N THR A 229 26.37 1.77 -22.92
CA THR A 229 26.70 2.24 -24.26
C THR A 229 27.68 3.39 -24.21
N GLU A 230 28.56 3.48 -25.22
CA GLU A 230 29.54 4.57 -25.42
C GLU A 230 29.26 5.35 -26.73
N ASN A 231 28.18 5.02 -27.44
CA ASN A 231 27.87 5.58 -28.78
C ASN A 231 26.42 6.04 -28.92
N GLY A 232 25.82 6.51 -27.82
CA GLY A 232 24.48 7.08 -27.83
C GLY A 232 23.35 6.05 -27.92
N GLY A 233 23.65 4.78 -27.60
CA GLY A 233 22.67 3.70 -27.61
C GLY A 233 22.65 2.84 -28.86
N GLU A 234 23.52 3.07 -29.84
CA GLU A 234 23.61 2.27 -31.06
C GLU A 234 24.07 0.83 -30.77
N SER A 235 24.97 0.66 -29.80
CA SER A 235 25.39 -0.65 -29.30
C SER A 235 25.57 -0.63 -27.79
N TRP A 236 25.43 -1.80 -27.16
CA TRP A 236 25.46 -1.96 -25.73
C TRP A 236 26.37 -3.13 -25.31
N ILE A 237 26.96 -3.02 -24.13
CA ILE A 237 27.82 -4.04 -23.52
C ILE A 237 27.23 -4.35 -22.13
N ALA A 238 27.12 -5.64 -21.80
CA ALA A 238 26.70 -6.07 -20.47
C ALA A 238 27.83 -5.86 -19.46
N LYS A 239 27.49 -5.39 -18.27
CA LYS A 239 28.36 -5.26 -17.09
C LYS A 239 27.90 -6.21 -15.99
N ASP A 240 28.84 -6.66 -15.16
CA ASP A 240 28.53 -7.51 -14.02
C ASP A 240 28.02 -6.66 -12.84
N ALA A 241 26.84 -7.00 -12.33
CA ALA A 241 26.24 -6.34 -11.17
C ALA A 241 26.65 -6.98 -9.85
N LEU A 242 27.28 -8.15 -9.86
CA LEU A 242 27.58 -8.99 -8.68
C LEU A 242 26.34 -9.37 -7.85
N VAL A 243 25.13 -9.12 -8.37
CA VAL A 243 23.82 -9.46 -7.77
C VAL A 243 22.88 -10.02 -8.82
N THR A 244 21.92 -10.81 -8.38
CA THR A 244 20.86 -11.37 -9.24
C THR A 244 19.48 -10.83 -8.92
N THR A 245 19.40 -9.85 -8.01
CA THR A 245 18.16 -9.16 -7.65
C THR A 245 17.76 -8.15 -8.72
N ASP A 246 16.45 -7.87 -8.82
CA ASP A 246 15.93 -6.89 -9.77
C ASP A 246 16.38 -5.48 -9.38
N LEU A 247 16.91 -4.74 -10.37
CA LEU A 247 17.27 -3.34 -10.24
C LEU A 247 16.16 -2.49 -10.88
N TYR A 248 15.76 -1.39 -10.23
CA TYR A 248 14.65 -0.54 -10.71
C TYR A 248 15.09 0.83 -11.18
N THR A 249 16.21 1.33 -10.67
CA THR A 249 16.65 2.70 -10.93
C THR A 249 18.16 2.78 -11.01
N VAL A 250 18.65 3.70 -11.83
CA VAL A 250 20.07 4.04 -11.95
C VAL A 250 20.21 5.56 -12.03
N PHE A 251 21.22 6.11 -11.39
CA PHE A 251 21.50 7.53 -11.33
C PHE A 251 23.00 7.78 -11.31
N PHE A 252 23.44 8.85 -11.96
CA PHE A 252 24.82 9.33 -11.94
C PHE A 252 24.83 10.83 -11.60
N THR A 253 25.78 11.25 -10.78
CA THR A 253 26.03 12.68 -10.51
C THR A 253 27.01 13.29 -11.51
N ASP A 254 27.90 12.49 -12.05
CA ASP A 254 28.94 12.86 -13.02
C ASP A 254 29.31 11.63 -13.90
N GLU A 255 30.40 11.70 -14.64
CA GLU A 255 30.85 10.61 -15.52
C GLU A 255 31.38 9.37 -14.78
N LEU A 256 31.73 9.50 -13.51
CA LEU A 256 32.39 8.46 -12.71
C LEU A 256 31.50 7.87 -11.63
N HIS A 257 30.75 8.72 -10.89
CA HIS A 257 30.01 8.32 -9.71
C HIS A 257 28.55 8.00 -10.04
N GLY A 258 28.16 6.75 -9.76
CA GLY A 258 26.82 6.26 -10.04
C GLY A 258 26.31 5.26 -9.02
N TRP A 259 24.97 5.14 -8.96
CA TRP A 259 24.25 4.24 -8.06
C TRP A 259 23.10 3.57 -8.81
N ALA A 260 22.83 2.31 -8.43
CA ALA A 260 21.62 1.59 -8.84
C ALA A 260 20.95 0.99 -7.60
N ALA A 261 19.62 0.89 -7.62
CA ALA A 261 18.88 0.32 -6.50
C ALA A 261 17.73 -0.58 -6.97
N GLY A 262 17.29 -1.48 -6.08
CA GLY A 262 16.33 -2.49 -6.44
C GLY A 262 15.65 -3.21 -5.29
N ASP A 263 15.28 -4.45 -5.56
CA ASP A 263 14.61 -5.34 -4.61
C ASP A 263 15.47 -5.62 -3.38
N SER A 264 14.78 -5.98 -2.30
CA SER A 264 15.40 -6.39 -1.02
C SER A 264 16.38 -5.35 -0.47
N GLY A 265 16.17 -4.07 -0.81
CA GLY A 265 17.01 -2.97 -0.36
C GLY A 265 18.42 -2.96 -0.98
N VAL A 266 18.62 -3.65 -2.11
CA VAL A 266 19.92 -3.61 -2.80
C VAL A 266 20.23 -2.21 -3.29
N VAL A 267 21.47 -1.77 -3.01
CA VAL A 267 22.09 -0.59 -3.62
C VAL A 267 23.46 -1.01 -4.16
N LEU A 268 23.74 -0.64 -5.38
CA LEU A 268 25.05 -0.78 -6.02
C LEU A 268 25.65 0.61 -6.20
N THR A 269 26.98 0.73 -6.10
CA THR A 269 27.74 1.95 -6.38
C THR A 269 28.86 1.71 -7.35
N THR A 270 29.20 2.72 -8.13
CA THR A 270 30.37 2.74 -9.01
C THR A 270 31.11 4.06 -8.84
N GLY A 271 32.45 4.03 -8.91
CA GLY A 271 33.31 5.20 -8.92
C GLY A 271 34.17 5.29 -10.20
N ASP A 272 33.89 4.44 -11.19
CA ASP A 272 34.67 4.35 -12.45
C ASP A 272 33.78 4.44 -13.70
N GLY A 273 32.64 5.07 -13.55
CA GLY A 273 31.70 5.31 -14.63
C GLY A 273 30.91 4.07 -15.04
N GLY A 274 30.70 3.12 -14.13
CA GLY A 274 29.89 1.93 -14.34
C GLY A 274 30.66 0.75 -14.94
N ASN A 275 31.97 0.76 -14.93
CA ASN A 275 32.78 -0.41 -15.33
C ASN A 275 32.72 -1.49 -14.25
N ILE A 276 32.80 -1.11 -12.98
CA ILE A 276 32.70 -1.99 -11.82
C ILE A 276 31.55 -1.48 -10.93
N TRP A 277 30.68 -2.39 -10.52
CA TRP A 277 29.58 -2.13 -9.59
C TRP A 277 29.76 -2.92 -8.30
N LEU A 278 29.72 -2.25 -7.16
CA LEU A 278 29.91 -2.86 -5.85
C LEU A 278 28.62 -2.77 -5.02
N PRO A 279 28.16 -3.89 -4.43
CA PRO A 279 26.98 -3.88 -3.58
C PRO A 279 27.26 -3.20 -2.24
N VAL A 280 26.32 -2.38 -1.77
CA VAL A 280 26.32 -1.72 -0.46
C VAL A 280 25.20 -2.26 0.38
N ASN A 281 25.48 -2.59 1.64
CA ASN A 281 24.46 -3.07 2.58
C ASN A 281 23.83 -1.90 3.33
N ILE A 282 22.60 -1.55 2.96
CA ILE A 282 21.86 -0.44 3.60
C ILE A 282 20.98 -0.88 4.77
N ARG A 283 21.07 -2.16 5.18
CA ARG A 283 20.32 -2.74 6.32
C ARG A 283 18.79 -2.48 6.28
N THR A 284 18.23 -2.48 5.07
CA THR A 284 16.77 -2.44 4.85
C THR A 284 16.38 -3.58 3.92
N SER A 285 15.18 -4.11 4.09
CA SER A 285 14.65 -5.20 3.25
C SER A 285 13.56 -4.77 2.27
N PRO A 286 12.83 -3.64 2.45
CA PRO A 286 11.85 -3.22 1.47
C PRO A 286 12.49 -2.87 0.12
N ARG A 287 11.70 -3.07 -0.94
CA ARG A 287 12.07 -2.66 -2.30
C ARG A 287 12.35 -1.16 -2.38
N LEU A 288 13.45 -0.79 -3.03
CA LEU A 288 13.78 0.59 -3.37
C LEU A 288 13.40 0.85 -4.83
N ALA A 289 12.37 1.65 -5.05
CA ALA A 289 11.85 1.96 -6.38
C ALA A 289 12.60 3.13 -7.06
N THR A 290 13.19 3.99 -6.26
CA THR A 290 13.86 5.22 -6.75
C THR A 290 15.06 5.58 -5.89
N LEU A 291 16.05 6.19 -6.52
CA LEU A 291 17.14 6.89 -5.85
C LEU A 291 17.45 8.21 -6.56
N TYR A 292 18.04 9.13 -5.81
CA TYR A 292 18.49 10.44 -6.29
C TYR A 292 19.66 10.92 -5.47
N PHE A 293 20.68 11.44 -6.12
CA PHE A 293 21.83 12.10 -5.48
C PHE A 293 21.91 13.54 -5.92
N SER A 294 22.13 14.46 -4.97
CA SER A 294 22.34 15.88 -5.27
C SER A 294 23.80 16.20 -5.57
N ASP A 295 24.70 15.35 -5.12
CA ASP A 295 26.15 15.33 -5.35
C ASP A 295 26.67 13.93 -5.02
N GLU A 296 27.97 13.73 -5.06
CA GLU A 296 28.63 12.45 -4.78
C GLU A 296 28.46 11.93 -3.33
N LEU A 297 28.06 12.78 -2.38
CA LEU A 297 27.94 12.44 -0.96
C LEU A 297 26.49 12.33 -0.49
N ILE A 298 25.63 13.27 -0.91
CA ILE A 298 24.27 13.39 -0.40
C ILE A 298 23.27 12.75 -1.35
N GLY A 299 22.59 11.71 -0.88
CA GLY A 299 21.60 10.99 -1.65
C GLY A 299 20.40 10.53 -0.84
N TRP A 300 19.32 10.18 -1.55
CA TRP A 300 18.10 9.61 -1.01
C TRP A 300 17.68 8.40 -1.83
N ALA A 301 17.13 7.39 -1.15
CA ALA A 301 16.43 6.30 -1.79
C ALA A 301 15.06 6.11 -1.13
N ALA A 302 14.07 5.71 -1.92
CA ALA A 302 12.72 5.53 -1.43
C ALA A 302 12.03 4.36 -2.14
N GLY A 303 10.96 3.81 -1.53
CA GLY A 303 10.30 2.66 -2.10
C GLY A 303 9.06 2.20 -1.36
N ALA A 304 8.95 0.87 -1.19
CA ALA A 304 7.78 0.24 -0.58
C ALA A 304 7.50 0.78 0.82
N ASP A 305 6.21 0.75 1.18
CA ASP A 305 5.69 1.06 2.52
C ASP A 305 6.12 2.44 3.05
N GLY A 306 6.23 3.43 2.15
CA GLY A 306 6.62 4.79 2.50
C GLY A 306 8.07 4.93 2.97
N LEU A 307 8.93 3.95 2.72
CA LEU A 307 10.33 4.02 3.12
C LEU A 307 11.04 5.18 2.41
N VAL A 308 11.72 6.03 3.18
CA VAL A 308 12.70 7.01 2.70
C VAL A 308 13.96 6.87 3.55
N VAL A 309 15.09 6.72 2.89
CA VAL A 309 16.42 6.70 3.51
C VAL A 309 17.32 7.75 2.88
N ARG A 310 18.27 8.27 3.64
CA ARG A 310 19.25 9.29 3.21
C ARG A 310 20.67 8.83 3.53
N THR A 311 21.59 9.21 2.68
CA THR A 311 23.03 9.12 2.90
C THR A 311 23.67 10.50 2.87
N ASP A 312 24.74 10.69 3.64
CA ASP A 312 25.58 11.88 3.66
C ASP A 312 27.06 11.51 3.36
N ASP A 313 27.32 10.27 2.96
CA ASP A 313 28.66 9.69 2.73
C ASP A 313 28.77 8.90 1.41
N GLY A 314 28.00 9.27 0.39
CA GLY A 314 28.05 8.64 -0.94
C GLY A 314 27.40 7.27 -1.01
N GLY A 315 26.58 6.92 -0.02
CA GLY A 315 25.88 5.64 0.02
C GLY A 315 26.60 4.56 0.84
N LEU A 316 27.70 4.88 1.52
CA LEU A 316 28.39 3.93 2.41
C LEU A 316 27.54 3.59 3.64
N SER A 317 26.81 4.59 4.17
CA SER A 317 25.80 4.38 5.21
C SER A 317 24.49 5.11 4.89
N TRP A 318 23.38 4.58 5.41
CA TRP A 318 22.05 5.12 5.15
C TRP A 318 21.25 5.26 6.44
N LYS A 319 20.65 6.43 6.62
CA LYS A 319 19.77 6.75 7.74
C LYS A 319 18.32 6.77 7.28
N ARG A 320 17.44 6.08 8.00
CA ARG A 320 15.99 6.14 7.76
C ARG A 320 15.44 7.50 8.19
N LEU A 321 14.64 8.11 7.32
CA LEU A 321 13.99 9.42 7.56
C LEU A 321 12.48 9.29 7.85
N THR A 322 11.91 8.10 7.72
CA THR A 322 10.50 7.83 8.03
C THR A 322 10.40 6.95 9.26
N ASP A 323 9.50 7.30 10.19
CA ASP A 323 9.31 6.60 11.45
C ASP A 323 8.25 5.49 11.34
N GLY A 324 8.26 4.58 12.33
CA GLY A 324 7.26 3.53 12.49
C GLY A 324 7.70 2.16 11.96
N GLY A 325 7.00 1.15 12.46
CA GLY A 325 7.18 -0.25 12.04
C GLY A 325 6.50 -0.50 10.69
N ARG A 326 7.06 -1.42 9.90
CA ARG A 326 6.52 -1.84 8.60
C ARG A 326 6.21 -3.34 8.54
N ASP A 327 6.23 -4.00 9.70
CA ASP A 327 5.76 -5.37 9.84
C ASP A 327 4.24 -5.38 9.68
N ASP A 328 3.68 -6.30 8.90
CA ASP A 328 2.25 -6.43 8.74
C ASP A 328 1.57 -6.58 10.10
N LEU A 329 0.49 -5.83 10.32
CA LEU A 329 -0.30 -5.87 11.55
C LEU A 329 -1.58 -6.67 11.29
N ALA A 330 -1.64 -7.86 11.88
CA ALA A 330 -2.74 -8.81 11.69
C ALA A 330 -4.00 -8.39 12.45
N ASN A 331 -3.84 -7.84 13.66
CA ASN A 331 -4.99 -7.49 14.49
C ASN A 331 -4.77 -6.21 15.30
N ILE A 332 -5.84 -5.45 15.52
CA ILE A 332 -5.88 -4.24 16.35
C ILE A 332 -7.06 -4.30 17.32
N PHE A 333 -6.81 -3.97 18.57
CA PHE A 333 -7.79 -3.99 19.64
C PHE A 333 -7.71 -2.71 20.46
N PHE A 334 -8.87 -2.15 20.82
CA PHE A 334 -8.99 -1.02 21.74
C PHE A 334 -9.95 -1.37 22.85
N ILE A 335 -9.52 -1.22 24.12
CA ILE A 335 -10.39 -1.47 25.27
C ILE A 335 -11.25 -0.24 25.59
N ASP A 336 -10.72 0.94 25.32
CA ASP A 336 -11.39 2.24 25.41
C ASP A 336 -10.95 3.16 24.28
N ASN A 337 -11.27 4.45 24.34
CA ASN A 337 -10.89 5.42 23.30
C ASN A 337 -9.41 5.85 23.35
N SER A 338 -8.66 5.43 24.36
CA SER A 338 -7.27 5.83 24.62
C SER A 338 -6.30 4.68 24.54
N HIS A 339 -6.67 3.51 25.10
CA HIS A 339 -5.79 2.37 25.22
C HIS A 339 -6.06 1.33 24.16
N GLY A 340 -5.02 1.01 23.38
CA GLY A 340 -5.12 0.04 22.32
C GLY A 340 -3.80 -0.68 22.04
N TRP A 341 -3.90 -1.84 21.38
CA TRP A 341 -2.79 -2.68 20.98
C TRP A 341 -2.96 -3.13 19.54
N ALA A 342 -1.84 -3.33 18.86
CA ALA A 342 -1.81 -3.97 17.55
C ALA A 342 -0.71 -5.04 17.55
N VAL A 343 -1.01 -6.19 16.94
CA VAL A 343 -0.10 -7.34 16.86
C VAL A 343 0.11 -7.77 15.42
N GLY A 344 1.26 -8.41 15.13
CA GLY A 344 1.56 -8.80 13.76
C GLY A 344 2.84 -9.60 13.59
N GLU A 345 3.44 -9.46 12.41
CA GLU A 345 4.63 -10.18 12.00
C GLU A 345 5.82 -9.98 12.94
N ARG A 346 6.72 -10.96 12.94
CA ARG A 346 7.97 -10.96 13.72
C ARG A 346 7.78 -10.69 15.20
N GLY A 347 6.64 -11.14 15.77
CA GLY A 347 6.31 -10.95 17.18
C GLY A 347 6.01 -9.49 17.54
N LYS A 348 5.61 -8.68 16.57
CA LYS A 348 5.30 -7.26 16.79
C LYS A 348 4.13 -7.10 17.74
N ILE A 349 4.32 -6.29 18.79
CA ILE A 349 3.25 -5.75 19.64
C ILE A 349 3.46 -4.25 19.75
N LEU A 350 2.47 -3.47 19.35
CA LEU A 350 2.40 -2.02 19.52
C LEU A 350 1.37 -1.70 20.59
N PHE A 351 1.61 -0.65 21.37
CA PHE A 351 0.70 -0.16 22.42
C PHE A 351 0.53 1.36 22.29
N THR A 352 -0.68 1.83 22.50
CA THR A 352 -1.01 3.25 22.67
C THR A 352 -1.82 3.48 23.93
N SER A 353 -1.56 4.60 24.62
CA SER A 353 -2.39 5.16 25.69
C SER A 353 -2.97 6.54 25.32
N SER A 354 -2.86 6.91 24.05
CA SER A 354 -3.23 8.23 23.53
C SER A 354 -4.24 8.17 22.39
N GLY A 355 -4.97 7.05 22.27
CA GLY A 355 -5.93 6.84 21.19
C GLY A 355 -5.28 6.75 19.81
N GLY A 356 -4.05 6.21 19.76
CA GLY A 356 -3.30 6.03 18.52
C GLY A 356 -2.42 7.21 18.12
N LYS A 357 -2.41 8.33 18.84
CA LYS A 357 -1.51 9.46 18.52
C LYS A 357 -0.03 9.07 18.58
N ASN A 358 0.32 8.20 19.53
CA ASN A 358 1.66 7.65 19.68
C ASN A 358 1.56 6.15 19.90
N TRP A 359 2.39 5.39 19.21
CA TRP A 359 2.52 3.95 19.35
C TRP A 359 3.91 3.58 19.85
N THR A 360 3.99 2.70 20.83
CA THR A 360 5.24 2.20 21.40
C THR A 360 5.32 0.69 21.24
N THR A 361 6.50 0.19 20.82
CA THR A 361 6.73 -1.25 20.73
C THR A 361 6.85 -1.86 22.14
N ARG A 362 6.17 -2.99 22.34
CA ARG A 362 6.30 -3.84 23.53
C ARG A 362 7.01 -5.14 23.18
N PRO A 363 7.94 -5.62 24.01
CA PRO A 363 8.63 -6.89 23.75
C PRO A 363 7.66 -8.05 23.92
N SER A 364 7.55 -8.91 22.93
CA SER A 364 6.75 -10.14 22.98
C SER A 364 7.54 -11.38 23.37
N GLY A 365 8.87 -11.30 23.40
CA GLY A 365 9.75 -12.45 23.63
C GLY A 365 9.78 -13.49 22.48
N THR A 366 9.19 -13.18 21.32
CA THR A 366 9.12 -14.10 20.18
C THR A 366 9.35 -13.38 18.85
N THR A 367 9.67 -14.16 17.81
CA THR A 367 9.77 -13.69 16.42
C THR A 367 8.72 -14.33 15.52
N VAL A 368 7.82 -15.16 16.04
CA VAL A 368 6.73 -15.73 15.25
C VAL A 368 5.63 -14.68 15.03
N THR A 369 4.87 -14.83 13.97
CA THR A 369 3.72 -13.96 13.69
C THR A 369 2.66 -14.12 14.77
N LEU A 370 2.16 -12.99 15.27
CA LEU A 370 1.05 -12.89 16.20
C LEU A 370 -0.21 -12.50 15.42
N ASN A 371 -1.27 -13.31 15.51
CA ASN A 371 -2.42 -13.23 14.62
C ASN A 371 -3.63 -12.53 15.24
N ALA A 372 -3.87 -12.73 16.54
CA ALA A 372 -5.02 -12.13 17.22
C ALA A 372 -4.70 -11.70 18.65
N ILE A 373 -5.46 -10.72 19.15
CA ILE A 373 -5.34 -10.16 20.50
C ILE A 373 -6.73 -9.89 21.07
N ASP A 374 -6.93 -10.23 22.34
CA ASP A 374 -8.16 -9.95 23.10
C ASP A 374 -7.83 -9.52 24.53
N PHE A 375 -8.62 -8.61 25.09
CA PHE A 375 -8.50 -8.14 26.47
C PHE A 375 -9.84 -8.24 27.18
N THR A 376 -9.83 -8.83 28.36
CA THR A 376 -10.99 -8.90 29.24
C THR A 376 -11.08 -7.74 30.22
N SER A 377 -9.96 -7.06 30.47
CA SER A 377 -9.86 -5.87 31.32
C SER A 377 -8.65 -5.03 30.89
N GLU A 378 -8.49 -3.84 31.43
CA GLU A 378 -7.30 -3.00 31.20
C GLU A 378 -5.97 -3.69 31.57
N LYS A 379 -6.01 -4.76 32.37
CA LYS A 379 -4.82 -5.48 32.84
C LYS A 379 -4.61 -6.83 32.19
N SER A 380 -5.69 -7.60 31.95
CA SER A 380 -5.58 -8.98 31.44
C SER A 380 -5.82 -9.03 29.94
N GLY A 381 -4.80 -9.44 29.20
CA GLY A 381 -4.83 -9.56 27.74
C GLY A 381 -4.15 -10.82 27.24
N TRP A 382 -4.63 -11.32 26.11
CA TRP A 382 -4.20 -12.55 25.46
C TRP A 382 -3.83 -12.30 24.02
N VAL A 383 -2.74 -12.94 23.57
CA VAL A 383 -2.29 -12.91 22.18
C VAL A 383 -2.04 -14.33 21.71
N VAL A 384 -2.49 -14.63 20.49
CA VAL A 384 -2.22 -15.93 19.85
C VAL A 384 -1.49 -15.74 18.52
N GLY A 385 -0.78 -16.77 18.10
CA GLY A 385 0.01 -16.70 16.87
C GLY A 385 0.42 -18.06 16.33
N ASN A 386 1.32 -18.01 15.37
CA ASN A 386 1.81 -19.18 14.67
C ASN A 386 2.53 -20.15 15.64
N LYS A 387 2.56 -21.45 15.25
CA LYS A 387 3.22 -22.54 16.01
C LYS A 387 2.69 -22.69 17.43
N GLY A 388 1.38 -22.53 17.62
CA GLY A 388 0.72 -22.66 18.91
C GLY A 388 1.14 -21.59 19.94
N MET A 389 1.64 -20.44 19.47
CA MET A 389 2.06 -19.36 20.36
C MET A 389 0.87 -18.79 21.11
N ILE A 390 0.95 -18.75 22.44
CA ILE A 390 0.02 -18.06 23.32
C ILE A 390 0.83 -17.19 24.27
N LEU A 391 0.47 -15.90 24.37
CA LEU A 391 1.04 -14.94 25.31
C LEU A 391 -0.07 -14.39 26.20
N HIS A 392 0.23 -14.18 27.49
CA HIS A 392 -0.67 -13.56 28.44
C HIS A 392 0.01 -12.37 29.13
N SER A 393 -0.75 -11.33 29.35
CA SER A 393 -0.33 -10.15 30.11
C SER A 393 -1.32 -9.89 31.23
N VAL A 394 -0.80 -9.63 32.44
CA VAL A 394 -1.59 -9.26 33.65
C VAL A 394 -1.40 -7.78 34.03
N ASN A 395 -0.69 -7.01 33.19
CA ASN A 395 -0.30 -5.63 33.49
C ASN A 395 -0.58 -4.66 32.33
N GLY A 396 -1.62 -4.95 31.53
CA GLY A 396 -2.05 -4.10 30.43
C GLY A 396 -1.11 -4.14 29.21
N GLY A 397 -0.45 -5.27 28.98
CA GLY A 397 0.45 -5.44 27.83
C GLY A 397 1.81 -4.76 28.00
N VAL A 398 2.20 -4.40 29.23
CA VAL A 398 3.56 -3.89 29.53
C VAL A 398 4.56 -5.02 29.37
N LEU A 399 4.22 -6.20 29.92
CA LEU A 399 4.97 -7.45 29.78
C LEU A 399 4.04 -8.53 29.25
N TRP A 400 4.60 -9.43 28.46
CA TRP A 400 3.92 -10.58 27.88
C TRP A 400 4.67 -11.84 28.22
N ASP A 401 4.03 -12.74 28.95
CA ASP A 401 4.58 -14.02 29.33
C ASP A 401 4.08 -15.10 28.38
N ARG A 402 4.98 -16.00 27.99
CA ARG A 402 4.60 -17.17 27.18
C ARG A 402 3.85 -18.17 28.06
N VAL A 403 2.65 -18.52 27.63
CA VAL A 403 1.83 -19.56 28.25
C VAL A 403 2.17 -20.89 27.62
N PRO A 404 2.42 -21.97 28.39
CA PRO A 404 2.54 -23.32 27.86
C PRO A 404 1.25 -23.70 27.13
N SER A 405 1.39 -24.08 25.85
CA SER A 405 0.26 -24.46 25.02
C SER A 405 0.52 -25.87 24.48
N PRO A 406 -0.47 -26.77 24.52
CA PRO A 406 -0.41 -28.07 23.84
C PRO A 406 -0.63 -27.94 22.33
N ALA A 407 -1.08 -26.78 21.84
CA ALA A 407 -1.29 -26.54 20.40
C ALA A 407 0.06 -26.50 19.68
N THR A 408 0.14 -27.17 18.55
CA THR A 408 1.28 -27.12 17.61
C THR A 408 0.93 -26.41 16.32
N GLU A 409 -0.36 -26.22 16.09
CA GLU A 409 -0.94 -25.57 14.92
C GLU A 409 -0.83 -24.04 15.01
N ASP A 410 -0.90 -23.37 13.87
CA ASP A 410 -1.05 -21.92 13.83
C ASP A 410 -2.42 -21.54 14.39
N LEU A 411 -2.44 -20.62 15.36
CA LEU A 411 -3.64 -20.09 16.00
C LEU A 411 -3.99 -18.74 15.39
N TYR A 412 -5.25 -18.53 15.00
CA TYR A 412 -5.70 -17.34 14.28
C TYR A 412 -6.71 -16.51 15.06
N GLY A 413 -7.53 -17.11 15.92
CA GLY A 413 -8.56 -16.42 16.68
C GLY A 413 -8.46 -16.68 18.19
N VAL A 414 -8.85 -15.69 19.00
CA VAL A 414 -8.89 -15.76 20.45
C VAL A 414 -10.12 -15.02 20.98
N SER A 415 -10.83 -15.61 21.95
CA SER A 415 -11.97 -15.00 22.63
C SER A 415 -12.03 -15.40 24.08
N PHE A 416 -11.91 -14.43 24.99
CA PHE A 416 -12.05 -14.62 26.43
C PHE A 416 -13.34 -13.97 26.93
N VAL A 417 -14.07 -14.67 27.79
CA VAL A 417 -15.29 -14.15 28.46
C VAL A 417 -15.02 -13.69 29.89
N SER A 418 -13.89 -14.10 30.45
CA SER A 418 -13.35 -13.65 31.73
C SER A 418 -11.83 -13.76 31.71
N PRO A 419 -11.10 -13.20 32.70
CA PRO A 419 -9.64 -13.43 32.77
C PRO A 419 -9.25 -14.90 32.82
N ALA A 420 -10.09 -15.77 33.41
CA ALA A 420 -9.81 -17.19 33.60
C ALA A 420 -10.29 -18.08 32.45
N GLU A 421 -11.36 -17.68 31.73
CA GLU A 421 -12.03 -18.57 30.77
C GLU A 421 -12.00 -18.01 29.35
N GLY A 422 -11.43 -18.82 28.42
CA GLY A 422 -11.32 -18.42 27.02
C GLY A 422 -10.98 -19.54 26.05
N TRP A 423 -11.15 -19.25 24.78
CA TRP A 423 -10.96 -20.17 23.66
C TRP A 423 -9.99 -19.60 22.64
N VAL A 424 -9.20 -20.48 22.05
CA VAL A 424 -8.35 -20.19 20.90
C VAL A 424 -8.64 -21.16 19.77
N VAL A 425 -8.60 -20.66 18.54
CA VAL A 425 -8.89 -21.46 17.34
C VAL A 425 -7.79 -21.29 16.31
N GLY A 426 -7.68 -22.29 15.41
CA GLY A 426 -6.62 -22.26 14.42
C GLY A 426 -6.74 -23.27 13.29
N ALA A 427 -5.60 -23.61 12.69
CA ALA A 427 -5.48 -24.53 11.59
C ALA A 427 -6.04 -25.92 11.94
N ARG A 428 -6.50 -26.65 10.91
CA ARG A 428 -7.01 -28.01 11.00
C ARG A 428 -8.20 -28.17 11.95
N GLY A 429 -9.02 -27.12 12.13
CA GLY A 429 -10.20 -27.15 12.99
C GLY A 429 -9.87 -27.20 14.48
N ALA A 430 -8.65 -26.83 14.85
CA ALA A 430 -8.22 -26.81 16.25
C ALA A 430 -9.01 -25.80 17.06
N VAL A 431 -9.52 -26.24 18.20
CA VAL A 431 -10.12 -25.42 19.25
C VAL A 431 -9.56 -25.88 20.60
N TRP A 432 -9.01 -24.93 21.34
CA TRP A 432 -8.52 -25.17 22.71
C TRP A 432 -9.24 -24.23 23.68
N HIS A 433 -9.58 -24.76 24.85
CA HIS A 433 -10.33 -24.07 25.90
C HIS A 433 -9.56 -24.10 27.21
N THR A 434 -9.54 -22.98 27.93
CA THR A 434 -9.02 -22.86 29.29
C THR A 434 -10.08 -22.32 30.24
N LYS A 435 -10.03 -22.72 31.52
CA LYS A 435 -10.85 -22.20 32.64
C LYS A 435 -10.02 -21.72 33.81
N ASP A 436 -8.70 -21.67 33.67
CA ASP A 436 -7.74 -21.47 34.73
C ASP A 436 -6.61 -20.50 34.37
N GLU A 437 -6.94 -19.43 33.63
CA GLU A 437 -5.99 -18.43 33.15
C GLU A 437 -4.86 -19.02 32.26
N GLY A 438 -5.18 -20.10 31.49
CA GLY A 438 -4.23 -20.72 30.59
C GLY A 438 -3.22 -21.66 31.28
N VAL A 439 -3.40 -21.99 32.55
CA VAL A 439 -2.57 -22.99 33.26
C VAL A 439 -2.77 -24.37 32.57
N SER A 440 -4.00 -24.67 32.17
CA SER A 440 -4.32 -25.85 31.39
C SER A 440 -5.22 -25.53 30.20
N TRP A 441 -5.11 -26.33 29.15
CA TRP A 441 -5.90 -26.21 27.92
C TRP A 441 -6.49 -27.56 27.55
N GLU A 442 -7.80 -27.58 27.29
CA GLU A 442 -8.55 -28.73 26.86
C GLU A 442 -8.85 -28.64 25.36
N PHE A 443 -8.53 -29.70 24.60
CA PHE A 443 -8.87 -29.78 23.18
C PHE A 443 -10.38 -30.06 23.01
N GLN A 444 -11.03 -29.28 22.16
CA GLN A 444 -12.45 -29.44 21.83
C GLN A 444 -12.64 -30.00 20.42
N GLN A 445 -13.39 -31.10 20.30
CA GLN A 445 -13.61 -31.79 19.04
C GLN A 445 -14.63 -31.02 18.17
N THR A 446 -14.19 -30.54 17.02
CA THR A 446 -15.07 -29.81 16.07
C THR A 446 -15.62 -30.70 14.94
N ASN A 447 -15.08 -31.89 14.74
CA ASN A 447 -15.34 -32.75 13.57
C ASN A 447 -15.10 -32.05 12.22
N SER A 448 -14.22 -31.03 12.19
CA SER A 448 -13.81 -30.27 11.02
C SER A 448 -12.29 -30.27 10.92
N LEU A 449 -11.77 -30.36 9.69
CA LEU A 449 -10.35 -30.15 9.38
C LEU A 449 -10.13 -28.80 8.69
N ASN A 450 -11.18 -28.00 8.51
CA ASN A 450 -11.09 -26.69 7.93
C ASN A 450 -10.39 -25.73 8.92
N TRP A 451 -9.64 -24.80 8.38
CA TRP A 451 -9.02 -23.76 9.19
C TRP A 451 -10.09 -22.87 9.81
N LEU A 452 -9.95 -22.55 11.10
CA LEU A 452 -10.78 -21.62 11.81
C LEU A 452 -10.01 -20.32 11.97
N GLU A 453 -10.53 -19.24 11.36
CA GLU A 453 -9.86 -17.93 11.29
C GLU A 453 -10.22 -17.06 12.50
N ASP A 454 -11.44 -17.16 12.97
CA ASP A 454 -11.91 -16.31 14.08
C ASP A 454 -12.92 -17.06 14.95
N VAL A 455 -13.01 -16.63 16.21
CA VAL A 455 -13.95 -17.16 17.20
C VAL A 455 -14.49 -16.03 18.07
N LYS A 456 -15.79 -16.07 18.34
CA LYS A 456 -16.42 -15.15 19.29
C LYS A 456 -17.33 -15.90 20.23
N PHE A 457 -17.03 -15.81 21.52
CA PHE A 457 -17.89 -16.23 22.61
C PHE A 457 -18.70 -15.06 23.15
N LEU A 458 -20.01 -15.25 23.27
CA LEU A 458 -20.95 -14.26 23.81
C LEU A 458 -21.06 -14.36 25.33
N ASN A 459 -20.81 -15.54 25.84
CA ASN A 459 -20.72 -15.91 27.25
C ASN A 459 -20.04 -17.29 27.35
N ALA A 460 -19.91 -17.85 28.56
CA ALA A 460 -19.24 -19.13 28.77
C ALA A 460 -19.83 -20.32 27.99
N ASN A 461 -21.08 -20.23 27.52
CA ASN A 461 -21.76 -21.33 26.84
C ASN A 461 -21.89 -21.13 25.33
N ASN A 462 -22.14 -19.91 24.88
CA ASN A 462 -22.50 -19.64 23.49
C ASN A 462 -21.32 -19.05 22.71
N GLY A 463 -20.85 -19.79 21.72
CA GLY A 463 -19.72 -19.41 20.87
C GLY A 463 -19.96 -19.74 19.40
N ILE A 464 -19.28 -18.98 18.55
CA ILE A 464 -19.27 -19.17 17.08
C ILE A 464 -17.84 -19.09 16.61
N ALA A 465 -17.43 -20.06 15.77
CA ALA A 465 -16.14 -20.03 15.06
C ALA A 465 -16.39 -20.10 13.56
N VAL A 466 -15.57 -19.37 12.80
CA VAL A 466 -15.68 -19.24 11.34
C VAL A 466 -14.35 -19.53 10.65
N GLY A 467 -14.42 -19.95 9.36
CA GLY A 467 -13.17 -20.26 8.68
C GLY A 467 -13.31 -20.69 7.23
N SER A 468 -12.32 -21.45 6.76
CA SER A 468 -12.20 -21.91 5.37
C SER A 468 -13.37 -22.79 4.95
N GLY A 469 -13.65 -22.78 3.63
CA GLY A 469 -14.71 -23.62 3.04
C GLY A 469 -16.12 -23.28 3.55
N GLY A 470 -16.39 -22.02 3.87
CA GLY A 470 -17.68 -21.56 4.39
C GLY A 470 -18.04 -22.14 5.75
N THR A 471 -17.02 -22.51 6.54
CA THR A 471 -17.24 -23.14 7.85
C THR A 471 -17.80 -22.15 8.84
N ILE A 472 -18.95 -22.47 9.42
CA ILE A 472 -19.53 -21.82 10.59
C ILE A 472 -19.83 -22.90 11.61
N LEU A 473 -19.19 -22.85 12.75
CA LEU A 473 -19.42 -23.75 13.89
C LEU A 473 -20.07 -22.96 15.04
N ARG A 474 -21.05 -23.56 15.67
CA ARG A 474 -21.75 -22.98 16.81
C ARG A 474 -21.78 -23.95 17.99
N THR A 475 -21.60 -23.43 19.19
CA THR A 475 -21.76 -24.17 20.45
C THR A 475 -22.76 -23.45 21.37
N GLU A 476 -23.42 -24.22 22.26
CA GLU A 476 -24.33 -23.75 23.30
C GLU A 476 -23.95 -24.27 24.69
N ASP A 477 -22.80 -24.98 24.77
CA ASP A 477 -22.34 -25.68 25.97
C ASP A 477 -20.83 -25.45 26.25
N GLY A 478 -20.31 -24.29 25.84
CA GLY A 478 -18.92 -23.92 26.05
C GLY A 478 -17.92 -24.70 25.17
N GLY A 479 -18.42 -25.27 24.06
CA GLY A 479 -17.59 -26.01 23.10
C GLY A 479 -17.47 -27.48 23.39
N GLN A 480 -18.22 -28.04 24.37
CA GLN A 480 -18.28 -29.49 24.53
C GLN A 480 -18.83 -30.16 23.27
N HIS A 481 -19.76 -29.50 22.60
CA HIS A 481 -20.28 -29.90 21.30
C HIS A 481 -20.30 -28.70 20.36
N TRP A 482 -19.59 -28.86 19.22
CA TRP A 482 -19.62 -27.91 18.12
C TRP A 482 -20.53 -28.45 17.01
N LYS A 483 -21.53 -27.65 16.61
CA LYS A 483 -22.46 -27.96 15.51
C LYS A 483 -22.13 -27.10 14.31
N ARG A 484 -22.03 -27.71 13.14
CA ARG A 484 -21.90 -26.97 11.88
C ARG A 484 -23.25 -26.34 11.53
N VAL A 485 -23.22 -25.04 11.20
CA VAL A 485 -24.36 -24.35 10.60
C VAL A 485 -24.26 -24.58 9.08
N ASP A 486 -25.13 -25.45 8.56
CA ASP A 486 -25.08 -25.85 7.15
C ASP A 486 -25.54 -24.70 6.24
N ARG A 487 -24.63 -24.30 5.38
CA ARG A 487 -24.86 -23.35 4.28
C ARG A 487 -24.13 -23.85 3.05
N ASN A 488 -24.70 -23.65 1.86
CA ASN A 488 -24.02 -23.96 0.61
C ASN A 488 -23.04 -22.84 0.23
N LEU A 489 -22.10 -22.53 1.14
CA LEU A 489 -21.06 -21.53 1.01
C LEU A 489 -19.69 -22.21 0.99
N LYS A 490 -18.82 -21.79 0.06
CA LYS A 490 -17.46 -22.34 -0.08
C LYS A 490 -16.38 -21.29 0.14
N GLU A 491 -16.76 -20.04 0.19
CA GLU A 491 -15.91 -18.89 0.40
C GLU A 491 -15.27 -18.95 1.78
N TRP A 492 -14.05 -18.45 1.88
CA TRP A 492 -13.33 -18.33 3.14
C TRP A 492 -14.00 -17.25 3.99
N LEU A 493 -14.27 -17.52 5.26
CA LEU A 493 -14.83 -16.60 6.24
C LEU A 493 -13.71 -16.16 7.19
N TYR A 494 -13.45 -14.86 7.28
CA TYR A 494 -12.28 -14.33 7.97
C TYR A 494 -12.57 -13.80 9.37
N ALA A 495 -13.74 -13.22 9.60
CA ALA A 495 -14.05 -12.61 10.90
C ALA A 495 -15.53 -12.75 11.27
N VAL A 496 -15.79 -12.81 12.58
CA VAL A 496 -17.13 -12.80 13.19
C VAL A 496 -17.20 -11.78 14.32
N ALA A 497 -18.21 -10.93 14.31
CA ALA A 497 -18.44 -9.95 15.38
C ALA A 497 -19.92 -9.85 15.74
N PHE A 498 -20.20 -9.51 17.00
CA PHE A 498 -21.57 -9.38 17.53
C PHE A 498 -21.75 -8.02 18.20
N ALA A 499 -22.92 -7.41 17.95
CA ALA A 499 -23.36 -6.21 18.66
C ALA A 499 -23.98 -6.54 20.03
N ASP A 500 -24.63 -7.68 20.11
CA ASP A 500 -25.26 -8.24 21.31
C ASP A 500 -25.45 -9.76 21.14
N ALA A 501 -26.12 -10.41 22.09
CA ALA A 501 -26.31 -11.87 22.07
C ALA A 501 -27.10 -12.41 20.85
N GLN A 502 -27.76 -11.56 20.07
CA GLN A 502 -28.60 -11.97 18.95
C GLN A 502 -28.07 -11.52 17.59
N ARG A 503 -27.58 -10.26 17.49
CA ARG A 503 -27.16 -9.68 16.21
C ARG A 503 -25.66 -9.75 16.02
N GLY A 504 -25.26 -10.46 14.97
CA GLY A 504 -23.87 -10.61 14.56
C GLY A 504 -23.68 -10.60 13.06
N TYR A 505 -22.43 -10.45 12.64
CA TYR A 505 -22.00 -10.42 11.25
C TYR A 505 -20.78 -11.32 11.07
N ILE A 506 -20.71 -11.94 9.88
CA ILE A 506 -19.54 -12.65 9.38
C ILE A 506 -19.14 -12.00 8.07
N VAL A 507 -17.84 -11.83 7.85
CA VAL A 507 -17.28 -11.34 6.59
C VAL A 507 -16.26 -12.31 6.02
N GLY A 508 -16.08 -12.27 4.69
CA GLY A 508 -15.24 -13.27 4.03
C GLY A 508 -14.79 -12.87 2.64
N ALA A 509 -14.26 -13.87 1.94
CA ALA A 509 -13.75 -13.74 0.58
C ALA A 509 -14.85 -13.31 -0.39
N ARG A 510 -14.45 -12.65 -1.47
CA ARG A 510 -15.33 -12.21 -2.57
C ARG A 510 -16.51 -11.36 -2.13
N GLY A 511 -16.33 -10.55 -1.09
CA GLY A 511 -17.33 -9.61 -0.63
C GLY A 511 -18.46 -10.25 0.18
N VAL A 512 -18.28 -11.48 0.67
CA VAL A 512 -19.28 -12.15 1.53
C VAL A 512 -19.52 -11.35 2.80
N ILE A 513 -20.77 -11.03 3.07
CA ILE A 513 -21.26 -10.56 4.36
C ILE A 513 -22.51 -11.37 4.73
N LEU A 514 -22.49 -11.95 5.93
CA LEU A 514 -23.62 -12.64 6.51
C LEU A 514 -24.09 -11.91 7.76
N ARG A 515 -25.39 -11.91 8.04
CA ARG A 515 -25.99 -11.38 9.26
C ARG A 515 -26.84 -12.42 9.95
N THR A 516 -26.73 -12.49 11.26
CA THR A 516 -27.65 -13.20 12.14
C THR A 516 -28.45 -12.21 12.99
N ASP A 517 -29.69 -12.58 13.33
CA ASP A 517 -30.57 -11.89 14.25
C ASP A 517 -31.04 -12.80 15.40
N ASP A 518 -30.48 -14.03 15.49
CA ASP A 518 -30.88 -15.10 16.40
C ASP A 518 -29.69 -15.78 17.14
N GLY A 519 -28.58 -15.04 17.28
CA GLY A 519 -27.39 -15.54 17.98
C GLY A 519 -26.62 -16.61 17.19
N GLY A 520 -26.67 -16.54 15.86
CA GLY A 520 -25.91 -17.42 14.97
C GLY A 520 -26.57 -18.77 14.68
N ILE A 521 -27.85 -18.93 15.01
CA ILE A 521 -28.64 -20.11 14.64
C ILE A 521 -28.89 -20.10 13.12
N THR A 522 -29.28 -18.94 12.59
CA THR A 522 -29.45 -18.72 11.15
C THR A 522 -28.67 -17.48 10.67
N TRP A 523 -28.26 -17.51 9.40
CA TRP A 523 -27.51 -16.43 8.78
C TRP A 523 -28.18 -16.02 7.45
N LYS A 524 -28.23 -14.74 7.16
CA LYS A 524 -28.74 -14.15 5.92
C LYS A 524 -27.61 -13.52 5.15
N ASP A 525 -27.59 -13.71 3.82
CA ASP A 525 -26.65 -13.04 2.95
C ASP A 525 -27.01 -11.55 2.81
N LEU A 526 -26.00 -10.70 2.86
CA LEU A 526 -26.12 -9.28 2.58
C LEU A 526 -25.23 -8.94 1.36
N GLU A 527 -25.72 -8.06 0.50
CA GLU A 527 -24.96 -7.62 -0.68
C GLU A 527 -23.99 -6.48 -0.28
N SER A 528 -22.69 -6.76 -0.25
CA SER A 528 -21.66 -5.74 0.02
C SER A 528 -21.44 -4.76 -1.12
N GLY A 529 -21.81 -5.13 -2.35
CA GLY A 529 -21.46 -4.41 -3.57
C GLY A 529 -20.02 -4.58 -4.03
N LEU A 530 -19.19 -5.35 -3.29
CA LEU A 530 -17.79 -5.61 -3.58
C LEU A 530 -17.57 -7.07 -3.99
N SER A 531 -16.50 -7.31 -4.76
CA SER A 531 -16.00 -8.65 -5.10
C SER A 531 -14.63 -8.96 -4.48
N SER A 532 -14.05 -8.02 -3.73
CA SER A 532 -12.79 -8.16 -3.01
C SER A 532 -12.99 -8.88 -1.67
N ASN A 533 -11.90 -9.37 -1.07
CA ASN A 533 -11.94 -9.98 0.25
C ASN A 533 -12.23 -8.93 1.33
N LEU A 534 -13.07 -9.30 2.29
CA LEU A 534 -13.41 -8.51 3.47
C LEU A 534 -12.84 -9.23 4.69
N PHE A 535 -11.84 -8.63 5.33
CA PHE A 535 -11.03 -9.32 6.34
C PHE A 535 -11.54 -9.14 7.77
N ALA A 536 -12.14 -7.99 8.09
CA ALA A 536 -12.62 -7.74 9.44
C ALA A 536 -13.91 -6.92 9.46
N VAL A 537 -14.70 -7.13 10.51
CA VAL A 537 -15.95 -6.43 10.78
C VAL A 537 -15.99 -5.96 12.23
N ALA A 538 -16.44 -4.74 12.46
CA ALA A 538 -16.64 -4.19 13.79
C ALA A 538 -17.95 -3.39 13.86
N LEU A 539 -18.54 -3.37 15.04
CA LEU A 539 -19.85 -2.75 15.28
C LEU A 539 -19.77 -1.74 16.44
N ALA A 540 -20.31 -0.55 16.24
CA ALA A 540 -20.53 0.40 17.33
C ALA A 540 -21.86 0.09 18.06
N ASN A 541 -22.85 -0.42 17.35
CA ASN A 541 -24.15 -0.86 17.85
C ASN A 541 -24.84 -1.79 16.83
N ARG A 542 -26.10 -2.16 17.07
CA ARG A 542 -26.86 -3.09 16.20
C ARG A 542 -26.98 -2.64 14.74
N ASN A 543 -26.95 -1.34 14.48
CA ASN A 543 -27.20 -0.78 13.15
C ASN A 543 -25.94 -0.24 12.47
N ASP A 544 -24.93 0.09 13.26
CA ASP A 544 -23.73 0.81 12.82
C ASP A 544 -22.54 -0.15 12.72
N VAL A 545 -22.19 -0.48 11.48
CA VAL A 545 -21.25 -1.55 11.12
C VAL A 545 -20.20 -1.04 10.15
N LEU A 546 -18.95 -1.32 10.43
CA LEU A 546 -17.82 -1.07 9.53
C LEU A 546 -17.15 -2.39 9.15
N VAL A 547 -16.76 -2.50 7.89
CA VAL A 547 -16.04 -3.66 7.34
C VAL A 547 -14.82 -3.16 6.57
N VAL A 548 -13.70 -3.85 6.70
CA VAL A 548 -12.44 -3.53 6.01
C VAL A 548 -11.92 -4.73 5.23
N GLY A 549 -11.12 -4.46 4.18
CA GLY A 549 -10.67 -5.53 3.30
C GLY A 549 -9.52 -5.17 2.37
N ASP A 550 -9.44 -5.91 1.27
CA ASP A 550 -8.47 -5.71 0.20
C ASP A 550 -8.56 -4.31 -0.41
N GLN A 551 -7.42 -3.87 -1.00
CA GLN A 551 -7.30 -2.58 -1.69
C GLN A 551 -7.69 -1.38 -0.82
N GLY A 552 -7.46 -1.47 0.50
CA GLY A 552 -7.81 -0.43 1.45
C GLY A 552 -9.31 -0.20 1.58
N SER A 553 -10.14 -1.16 1.17
CA SER A 553 -11.60 -1.04 1.20
C SER A 553 -12.10 -0.85 2.63
N ILE A 554 -12.94 0.17 2.82
CA ILE A 554 -13.68 0.41 4.06
C ILE A 554 -15.12 0.66 3.64
N ILE A 555 -16.07 -0.17 4.06
CA ILE A 555 -17.50 0.03 3.83
C ILE A 555 -18.23 0.21 5.15
N HIS A 556 -19.23 1.07 5.14
CA HIS A 556 -20.05 1.43 6.30
C HIS A 556 -21.52 1.17 6.04
N SER A 557 -22.20 0.66 7.03
CA SER A 557 -23.66 0.59 7.07
C SER A 557 -24.17 1.23 8.36
N ALA A 558 -25.15 2.13 8.23
CA ALA A 558 -25.87 2.75 9.36
C ALA A 558 -27.26 2.13 9.60
N ASP A 559 -27.65 1.13 8.80
CA ASP A 559 -28.98 0.52 8.76
C ASP A 559 -28.97 -1.01 8.93
N ALA A 560 -28.01 -1.50 9.71
CA ALA A 560 -27.83 -2.93 9.98
C ALA A 560 -27.50 -3.76 8.73
N GLY A 561 -26.76 -3.20 7.78
CA GLY A 561 -26.31 -3.90 6.58
C GLY A 561 -27.35 -3.98 5.47
N GLN A 562 -28.44 -3.22 5.53
CA GLN A 562 -29.39 -3.14 4.42
C GLN A 562 -28.78 -2.38 3.24
N THR A 563 -28.00 -1.33 3.54
CA THR A 563 -27.19 -0.60 2.55
C THR A 563 -25.74 -0.45 3.03
N TRP A 564 -24.82 -0.41 2.08
CA TRP A 564 -23.40 -0.22 2.33
C TRP A 564 -22.84 0.94 1.52
N GLU A 565 -22.05 1.78 2.16
CA GLU A 565 -21.40 2.92 1.55
C GLU A 565 -19.88 2.73 1.58
N LEU A 566 -19.22 2.82 0.41
CA LEU A 566 -17.76 2.81 0.34
C LEU A 566 -17.23 4.13 0.91
N GLN A 567 -16.38 4.03 1.92
CA GLN A 567 -15.72 5.18 2.54
C GLN A 567 -14.46 5.55 1.77
N PRO A 568 -14.14 6.85 1.60
CA PRO A 568 -12.85 7.25 1.07
C PRO A 568 -11.72 6.74 1.99
N THR A 569 -10.64 6.28 1.41
CA THR A 569 -9.45 5.81 2.14
C THR A 569 -8.20 6.47 1.57
N ILE A 570 -7.14 6.56 2.39
CA ILE A 570 -5.85 7.15 2.02
C ILE A 570 -4.80 6.09 1.69
N THR A 571 -5.20 4.82 1.62
CA THR A 571 -4.33 3.70 1.24
C THR A 571 -5.05 2.70 0.34
N SER A 572 -4.31 2.06 -0.55
CA SER A 572 -4.75 0.87 -1.29
C SER A 572 -4.18 -0.43 -0.70
N SER A 573 -3.40 -0.35 0.37
CA SER A 573 -2.90 -1.53 1.07
C SER A 573 -4.03 -2.28 1.76
N PRO A 574 -4.02 -3.63 1.77
CA PRO A 574 -4.99 -4.43 2.51
C PRO A 574 -5.07 -4.03 3.98
N LEU A 575 -6.29 -3.91 4.49
CA LEU A 575 -6.60 -3.63 5.89
C LEU A 575 -7.13 -4.91 6.53
N PHE A 576 -6.38 -5.47 7.47
CA PHE A 576 -6.64 -6.79 8.03
C PHE A 576 -7.52 -6.78 9.27
N SER A 577 -7.56 -5.67 9.99
CA SER A 577 -8.31 -5.57 11.24
C SER A 577 -8.86 -4.16 11.48
N ILE A 578 -9.95 -4.09 12.25
CA ILE A 578 -10.64 -2.86 12.62
C ILE A 578 -11.07 -2.89 14.09
N ALA A 579 -10.88 -1.78 14.78
CA ALA A 579 -11.49 -1.50 16.08
C ALA A 579 -12.44 -0.31 15.94
N TYR A 580 -13.72 -0.48 16.27
CA TYR A 580 -14.76 0.54 16.13
C TYR A 580 -15.55 0.70 17.42
N ARG A 581 -15.56 1.90 17.98
CA ARG A 581 -16.22 2.24 19.26
C ARG A 581 -17.27 3.36 19.10
N GLY A 582 -17.67 3.62 17.86
CA GLY A 582 -18.66 4.64 17.52
C GLY A 582 -18.07 6.01 17.19
N GLY A 583 -18.76 6.73 16.29
CA GLY A 583 -18.37 8.07 15.83
C GLY A 583 -17.01 8.09 15.14
N THR A 584 -16.09 8.93 15.65
CA THR A 584 -14.70 9.04 15.16
C THR A 584 -13.73 8.04 15.80
N ASN A 585 -14.18 7.19 16.72
CA ASN A 585 -13.33 6.22 17.41
C ASN A 585 -13.20 4.96 16.57
N VAL A 586 -12.49 5.08 15.47
CA VAL A 586 -12.20 4.01 14.51
C VAL A 586 -10.71 3.95 14.25
N TRP A 587 -10.15 2.75 14.37
CA TRP A 587 -8.77 2.44 14.00
C TRP A 587 -8.77 1.21 13.12
N VAL A 588 -7.95 1.22 12.08
CA VAL A 588 -7.74 0.08 11.19
C VAL A 588 -6.26 -0.24 11.12
N ALA A 589 -5.93 -1.52 11.00
CA ALA A 589 -4.55 -1.99 10.87
C ALA A 589 -4.41 -2.90 9.66
N GLY A 590 -3.20 -2.98 9.06
CA GLY A 590 -2.99 -3.77 7.87
C GLY A 590 -1.55 -3.90 7.41
N ARG A 591 -1.41 -4.13 6.10
CA ARG A 591 -0.14 -4.38 5.44
C ARG A 591 0.84 -3.21 5.60
N GLY A 592 2.15 -3.53 5.69
CA GLY A 592 3.22 -2.55 5.79
C GLY A 592 3.20 -1.77 7.10
N GLY A 593 2.63 -2.35 8.16
CA GLY A 593 2.49 -1.73 9.46
C GLY A 593 1.40 -0.66 9.51
N ALA A 594 0.53 -0.59 8.52
CA ALA A 594 -0.49 0.45 8.44
C ALA A 594 -1.36 0.49 9.71
N ILE A 595 -1.43 1.65 10.33
CA ILE A 595 -2.45 2.02 11.31
C ILE A 595 -3.04 3.36 10.86
N LEU A 596 -4.34 3.37 10.57
CA LEU A 596 -5.09 4.58 10.27
C LEU A 596 -6.10 4.84 11.38
N ARG A 597 -6.30 6.10 11.71
CA ARG A 597 -7.35 6.55 12.63
C ARG A 597 -8.29 7.50 11.91
N ARG A 598 -9.57 7.42 12.22
CA ARG A 598 -10.53 8.39 11.73
C ARG A 598 -10.48 9.69 12.54
N SER A 599 -10.46 10.83 11.85
CA SER A 599 -10.45 12.16 12.46
C SER A 599 -11.82 12.85 12.41
N ASP A 600 -12.65 12.52 11.40
CA ASP A 600 -13.95 13.14 11.18
C ASP A 600 -15.09 12.13 11.37
N PRO A 601 -16.31 12.57 11.78
CA PRO A 601 -17.48 11.71 11.80
C PRO A 601 -17.71 11.06 10.43
N ILE A 602 -18.21 9.81 10.44
CA ILE A 602 -18.59 9.11 9.21
C ILE A 602 -19.64 9.95 8.51
N ALA A 603 -19.30 10.50 7.36
CA ALA A 603 -20.22 11.32 6.61
C ALA A 603 -21.32 10.41 6.05
N THR A 604 -22.59 10.77 6.33
CA THR A 604 -23.76 10.18 5.68
C THR A 604 -23.95 10.76 4.27
N VAL A 605 -22.89 10.83 3.49
CA VAL A 605 -22.99 11.21 2.08
C VAL A 605 -23.07 9.91 1.30
N SER A 606 -24.29 9.48 1.04
CA SER A 606 -24.57 8.35 0.16
C SER A 606 -23.99 8.62 -1.23
N ILE A 607 -22.90 7.96 -1.56
CA ILE A 607 -22.64 7.58 -2.94
C ILE A 607 -23.27 6.20 -3.06
N PRO A 608 -24.46 6.07 -3.63
CA PRO A 608 -25.06 4.75 -3.81
C PRO A 608 -24.08 3.94 -4.66
N VAL A 609 -23.74 2.76 -4.21
CA VAL A 609 -23.00 1.78 -5.01
C VAL A 609 -23.94 1.40 -6.15
N THR A 610 -23.92 2.20 -7.22
CA THR A 610 -24.67 1.89 -8.43
C THR A 610 -24.00 0.63 -8.98
N ARG A 611 -24.74 -0.46 -9.10
CA ARG A 611 -24.32 -1.67 -9.80
C ARG A 611 -23.63 -1.26 -11.10
N ILE A 612 -22.31 -1.36 -11.12
CA ILE A 612 -21.60 -1.48 -12.38
C ILE A 612 -21.93 -2.90 -12.82
N ALA A 613 -22.94 -3.01 -13.69
CA ALA A 613 -23.26 -4.27 -14.33
C ALA A 613 -21.95 -4.85 -14.89
N PRO A 614 -21.68 -6.16 -14.71
CA PRO A 614 -20.50 -6.76 -15.29
C PRO A 614 -20.54 -6.53 -16.78
N VAL A 615 -19.68 -5.69 -17.30
CA VAL A 615 -19.44 -5.60 -18.73
C VAL A 615 -18.74 -6.89 -19.09
N LEU A 616 -19.53 -7.86 -19.54
CA LEU A 616 -19.04 -9.03 -20.27
C LEU A 616 -18.35 -8.52 -21.54
N ARG A 617 -17.07 -8.21 -21.45
CA ARG A 617 -16.16 -8.15 -22.59
C ARG A 617 -14.84 -8.79 -22.14
N GLY A 618 -14.48 -9.83 -22.89
CA GLY A 618 -13.24 -10.54 -22.74
C GLY A 618 -12.05 -9.60 -22.90
N GLY A 619 -10.97 -9.88 -22.17
CA GLY A 619 -9.72 -9.13 -22.21
C GLY A 619 -9.51 -8.34 -20.91
N SER A 620 -9.16 -9.04 -19.86
CA SER A 620 -8.80 -8.50 -18.58
C SER A 620 -7.51 -7.72 -18.62
N ALA A 621 -7.50 -6.55 -18.07
CA ALA A 621 -6.30 -6.02 -17.45
C ALA A 621 -6.58 -5.82 -15.96
N LYS A 622 -6.14 -6.74 -15.14
CA LYS A 622 -5.81 -6.49 -13.73
C LYS A 622 -4.54 -5.65 -13.72
N LEU A 623 -4.63 -4.36 -13.55
CA LEU A 623 -3.49 -3.42 -13.65
C LEU A 623 -3.51 -2.34 -12.57
N ASP A 624 -4.05 -2.64 -11.38
CA ASP A 624 -3.88 -1.78 -10.19
C ASP A 624 -3.01 -2.45 -9.10
N GLU A 625 -2.43 -3.63 -9.36
CA GLU A 625 -1.40 -4.23 -8.51
C GLU A 625 0.00 -3.85 -9.01
N PRO A 626 0.98 -3.67 -8.13
CA PRO A 626 2.38 -3.65 -8.55
C PRO A 626 2.63 -4.95 -9.31
N ILE A 627 3.21 -4.86 -10.50
CA ILE A 627 3.42 -5.95 -11.45
C ILE A 627 3.93 -7.18 -10.69
N ASP A 628 3.09 -8.21 -10.56
CA ASP A 628 3.44 -9.43 -9.85
C ASP A 628 4.53 -10.15 -10.64
N LYS A 629 5.60 -10.57 -9.95
CA LYS A 629 6.69 -11.36 -10.52
C LYS A 629 6.20 -12.59 -11.26
N ASP A 630 5.15 -13.24 -10.75
CA ASP A 630 4.62 -14.49 -11.29
C ASP A 630 3.86 -14.31 -12.62
N GLU A 631 3.26 -13.15 -12.86
CA GLU A 631 2.62 -12.87 -14.16
C GLU A 631 3.65 -12.57 -15.25
N ILE A 632 4.76 -11.93 -14.90
CA ILE A 632 5.87 -11.67 -15.83
C ILE A 632 6.61 -12.98 -16.14
N GLU A 633 6.82 -13.88 -15.17
CA GLU A 633 7.44 -15.19 -15.41
C GLU A 633 6.58 -16.09 -16.32
N LYS A 634 5.25 -16.03 -16.22
CA LYS A 634 4.35 -16.80 -17.10
C LYS A 634 4.35 -16.31 -18.54
N ALA A 635 4.57 -15.01 -18.75
CA ALA A 635 4.67 -14.43 -20.08
C ALA A 635 6.00 -14.73 -20.81
N VAL A 636 7.03 -15.12 -20.06
CA VAL A 636 8.41 -15.35 -20.56
C VAL A 636 8.74 -16.81 -20.84
N LYS A 637 7.85 -17.78 -20.52
CA LYS A 637 8.13 -19.20 -20.86
C LYS A 637 7.98 -19.41 -22.38
N PRO A 638 9.05 -19.80 -23.10
CA PRO A 638 8.95 -20.13 -24.52
C PRO A 638 8.05 -21.37 -24.66
N LYS A 639 7.09 -21.31 -25.57
CA LYS A 639 6.37 -22.52 -26.03
C LYS A 639 7.44 -23.46 -26.58
N LYS A 640 7.58 -24.63 -25.97
CA LYS A 640 8.38 -25.73 -26.56
C LYS A 640 7.79 -26.14 -27.90
N PRO A 641 8.64 -26.53 -28.86
CA PRO A 641 8.26 -26.86 -30.22
C PRO A 641 7.26 -28.02 -30.30
#